data_fe87acaf2e9957d8824c1d2c2a369d78
#
_entry.id   fe87acaf2e9957d8824c1d2c2a369d78
#
_cell.length_a   1.000
_cell.length_b   1.000
_cell.length_c   1.000
_cell.angle_alpha   90.00
_cell.angle_beta   90.00
_cell.angle_gamma   90.00
#
_symmetry.space_group_name_H-M   'P 1'
#
loop_
_entity.id
_entity.type
_entity.pdbx_description
1 polymer ?
#
loop_
_entity_poly.entity_id
_entity_poly.type
_entity_poly.pdbx_seq_one_letter_code
_entity_poly.pdbx_strand_id
1 'polypeptide(L)'
;MPTIDQLKEEQTPPTPLFLFECILRNGSVERWGTHAVSFEGNSYDARLLRHNLFELAASSEESKISITLANADSHFSEIERETGFRGAQVAVRFLFYDLTAQSAASEARLVFRGIANAAEETTEATLRVTFRNRLNLQRIVLPEVRIQRRCPWVFPASTDQRQEALDGGAKGKYSALYRCGYSADQTGGVGTLDGSQPFASCEYTRAACVARGMFELGRFGGVEFVPAQIAVRSFGESGTHLSSVIANEARYNDFVPLVYGTAWYQPPVVVARNDGNLTHVEVLLGMGEIEDVVKVIVNDVEVPEGVSGADMTGTGWYNLITDGARSGSVNPDFEDGDPYGSMAMASVVVPNRISDGQSLPRVRVLLRGLKLERFDSDGASLGETFTNNPAWVLLDVLRRSGWLNSEVDLASFATTAAYCEEAIETTDLYGNTVVVPRFECNLVLNRRWSAAEVARGIRNGSSLLFTYGNGGLLALRVENTMALQQPAKPSGSNSTQVLNGGWPAYEFSDGSAEFSGILRKPGGEPAIRLYSQSGADSPNRLTVEFQDEFNEYQQDSLSLVDVDDALLTQREVTATFPALGLPNFDQATRMLDLQLAKSTVGSTLVEFETTVRGAGLAPGDLITVTYLKEGLQRQPFRVTRLVPGLNYQTVLVTAQWHDDDWYTSDGASAAGGRRRGAAETGLPRPLVGSVLDGNGIEQFGITETVIPLSDGGFQVKLSAAFTPPSAASPSLANIPL
;
A
#
# COMPACT_ATOMS: atom_id res chain seq x y z
N MET A 1 8.32 23.54 -31.42
CA MET A 1 9.59 23.52 -30.67
C MET A 1 10.07 22.09 -30.63
N PRO A 2 11.40 21.82 -30.65
CA PRO A 2 11.90 20.49 -30.36
C PRO A 2 11.44 20.02 -28.98
N THR A 3 11.29 18.72 -28.81
CA THR A 3 10.94 18.14 -27.50
C THR A 3 12.17 18.12 -26.59
N ILE A 4 11.95 18.01 -25.27
CA ILE A 4 13.04 17.79 -24.31
C ILE A 4 13.84 16.53 -24.70
N ASP A 5 13.17 15.50 -25.17
CA ASP A 5 13.76 14.24 -25.58
C ASP A 5 14.74 14.40 -26.75
N GLN A 6 14.43 15.26 -27.70
CA GLN A 6 15.31 15.56 -28.81
C GLN A 6 16.52 16.39 -28.38
N LEU A 7 16.28 17.45 -27.61
CA LEU A 7 17.34 18.38 -27.21
C LEU A 7 18.38 17.77 -26.27
N LYS A 8 17.98 16.89 -25.35
CA LYS A 8 18.93 16.24 -24.42
C LYS A 8 19.91 15.28 -25.09
N GLU A 9 19.61 14.82 -26.31
CA GLU A 9 20.46 13.96 -27.11
C GLU A 9 21.43 14.75 -28.02
N GLU A 10 21.27 16.07 -28.12
CA GLU A 10 22.18 16.92 -28.90
C GLU A 10 23.54 17.00 -28.23
N GLN A 11 24.60 17.15 -29.02
CA GLN A 11 25.96 17.32 -28.51
C GLN A 11 26.13 18.64 -27.72
N THR A 12 25.39 19.66 -28.11
CA THR A 12 25.40 20.99 -27.52
C THR A 12 23.97 21.48 -27.30
N PRO A 13 23.26 20.93 -26.32
CA PRO A 13 21.89 21.33 -26.05
C PRO A 13 21.85 22.77 -25.55
N PRO A 14 20.71 23.49 -25.73
CA PRO A 14 20.45 24.74 -25.06
C PRO A 14 20.58 24.60 -23.53
N THR A 15 20.62 25.71 -22.82
CA THR A 15 20.83 25.69 -21.36
C THR A 15 19.67 24.98 -20.64
N PRO A 16 19.91 23.87 -19.91
CA PRO A 16 18.89 23.26 -19.08
C PRO A 16 18.64 24.12 -17.85
N LEU A 17 17.38 24.40 -17.55
CA LEU A 17 16.98 25.24 -16.41
C LEU A 17 15.88 24.60 -15.60
N PHE A 18 15.95 24.81 -14.28
CA PHE A 18 14.81 24.66 -13.39
C PHE A 18 14.20 26.01 -13.08
N LEU A 19 12.88 26.07 -13.24
CA LEU A 19 12.06 27.21 -12.85
C LEU A 19 11.21 26.81 -11.63
N PHE A 20 11.32 27.61 -10.59
CA PHE A 20 10.60 27.42 -9.34
C PHE A 20 9.47 28.45 -9.26
N GLU A 21 8.25 27.98 -9.06
CA GLU A 21 7.10 28.82 -8.76
C GLU A 21 6.59 28.43 -7.36
N CYS A 22 6.57 29.37 -6.46
CA CYS A 22 6.20 29.17 -5.05
C CYS A 22 5.00 30.04 -4.71
N ILE A 23 3.89 29.41 -4.30
CA ILE A 23 2.66 30.06 -3.86
C ILE A 23 2.68 30.10 -2.33
N LEU A 24 2.78 31.28 -1.75
CA LEU A 24 2.75 31.48 -0.30
C LEU A 24 1.33 31.35 0.24
N ARG A 25 1.19 31.21 1.57
CA ARG A 25 -0.12 31.03 2.22
C ARG A 25 -1.11 32.18 2.01
N ASN A 26 -0.61 33.39 1.80
CA ASN A 26 -1.42 34.58 1.49
C ASN A 26 -1.84 34.66 0.02
N GLY A 27 -1.43 33.70 -0.83
CA GLY A 27 -1.71 33.65 -2.26
C GLY A 27 -0.70 34.43 -3.12
N SER A 28 0.30 35.11 -2.55
CA SER A 28 1.36 35.71 -3.33
C SER A 28 2.26 34.66 -3.98
N VAL A 29 2.78 34.96 -5.17
CA VAL A 29 3.54 34.02 -5.99
C VAL A 29 4.96 34.54 -6.18
N GLU A 30 5.92 33.75 -5.76
CA GLU A 30 7.35 33.99 -5.96
C GLU A 30 7.88 33.09 -7.07
N ARG A 31 8.74 33.61 -7.96
CA ARG A 31 9.29 32.89 -9.09
C ARG A 31 10.80 33.05 -9.18
N TRP A 32 11.52 31.92 -9.20
CA TRP A 32 12.98 31.91 -9.16
C TRP A 32 13.59 30.93 -10.15
N GLY A 33 14.80 31.26 -10.59
CA GLY A 33 15.67 30.40 -11.37
C GLY A 33 17.14 30.72 -11.07
N THR A 34 18.06 30.02 -11.71
CA THR A 34 19.49 30.34 -11.70
C THR A 34 19.81 31.53 -12.61
N HIS A 35 18.93 31.83 -13.56
CA HIS A 35 19.04 32.94 -14.50
C HIS A 35 17.73 33.73 -14.50
N ALA A 36 17.84 35.06 -14.75
CA ALA A 36 16.66 35.87 -14.98
C ALA A 36 16.11 35.56 -16.37
N VAL A 37 14.91 34.99 -16.42
CA VAL A 37 14.27 34.57 -17.67
C VAL A 37 12.79 34.88 -17.66
N SER A 38 12.21 35.02 -18.85
CA SER A 38 10.77 35.13 -19.05
C SER A 38 10.24 33.85 -19.66
N PHE A 39 9.18 33.28 -19.05
CA PHE A 39 8.54 32.08 -19.53
C PHE A 39 7.02 32.17 -19.36
N GLU A 40 6.26 31.91 -20.42
CA GLU A 40 4.79 31.99 -20.42
C GLU A 40 4.22 33.32 -19.88
N GLY A 41 4.91 34.44 -20.17
CA GLY A 41 4.52 35.78 -19.69
C GLY A 41 4.85 36.06 -18.24
N ASN A 42 5.48 35.14 -17.53
CA ASN A 42 5.95 35.31 -16.15
C ASN A 42 7.45 35.58 -16.10
N SER A 43 7.88 36.47 -15.20
CA SER A 43 9.29 36.72 -14.95
C SER A 43 9.79 35.83 -13.80
N TYR A 44 10.94 35.22 -14.00
CA TYR A 44 11.66 34.43 -12.99
C TYR A 44 12.95 35.14 -12.64
N ASP A 45 13.16 35.42 -11.36
CA ASP A 45 14.33 36.14 -10.87
C ASP A 45 15.52 35.18 -10.68
N ALA A 46 16.73 35.72 -10.93
CA ALA A 46 17.98 34.99 -10.75
C ALA A 46 18.39 34.96 -9.24
N ARG A 47 17.57 34.34 -8.42
CA ARG A 47 17.76 34.24 -6.96
C ARG A 47 18.20 32.86 -6.48
N LEU A 48 18.08 31.83 -7.31
CA LEU A 48 18.47 30.48 -6.96
C LEU A 48 19.98 30.33 -7.03
N LEU A 49 20.65 30.22 -5.88
CA LEU A 49 22.10 30.01 -5.78
C LEU A 49 22.45 28.55 -5.97
N ARG A 50 21.68 27.66 -5.33
CA ARG A 50 21.78 26.21 -5.51
C ARG A 50 20.51 25.53 -5.04
N HIS A 51 20.27 24.34 -5.55
CA HIS A 51 19.37 23.41 -4.93
C HIS A 51 20.13 22.15 -4.52
N ASN A 52 19.79 21.60 -3.38
CA ASN A 52 20.20 20.22 -3.12
C ASN A 52 19.46 19.36 -4.08
N LEU A 53 20.21 18.44 -4.61
CA LEU A 53 19.72 17.38 -5.45
C LEU A 53 18.59 16.67 -4.72
N PHE A 54 17.43 16.57 -5.37
CA PHE A 54 16.44 15.66 -4.87
C PHE A 54 16.95 14.24 -5.15
N GLU A 55 17.28 13.56 -4.10
CA GLU A 55 17.61 12.15 -4.19
C GLU A 55 16.33 11.40 -4.49
N LEU A 56 16.25 10.83 -5.68
CA LEU A 56 15.21 9.89 -6.04
C LEU A 56 15.75 8.49 -5.77
N ALA A 57 15.18 7.79 -4.81
CA ALA A 57 15.57 6.42 -4.51
C ALA A 57 14.33 5.50 -4.48
N ALA A 58 14.49 4.29 -4.99
CA ALA A 58 13.42 3.29 -5.01
C ALA A 58 12.95 2.90 -3.59
N SER A 59 13.83 2.99 -2.62
CA SER A 59 13.55 2.75 -1.20
C SER A 59 13.03 3.96 -0.44
N SER A 60 13.17 5.18 -1.01
CA SER A 60 12.75 6.42 -0.38
C SER A 60 11.35 6.81 -0.81
N GLU A 61 10.44 6.86 0.13
CA GLU A 61 9.09 7.39 -0.08
C GLU A 61 9.07 8.93 0.02
N GLU A 62 10.18 9.54 0.42
CA GLU A 62 10.32 10.98 0.63
C GLU A 62 11.23 11.60 -0.42
N SER A 63 10.66 12.24 -1.42
CA SER A 63 11.41 13.17 -2.28
C SER A 63 11.32 14.57 -1.70
N LYS A 64 12.48 15.22 -1.52
CA LYS A 64 12.60 16.59 -1.01
C LYS A 64 13.59 17.40 -1.83
N ILE A 65 13.33 18.69 -1.96
CA ILE A 65 14.24 19.65 -2.56
C ILE A 65 14.57 20.70 -1.50
N SER A 66 15.84 20.88 -1.18
CA SER A 66 16.31 22.01 -0.42
C SER A 66 16.92 23.04 -1.37
N ILE A 67 16.46 24.26 -1.31
CA ILE A 67 16.97 25.37 -2.11
C ILE A 67 17.64 26.40 -1.23
N THR A 68 18.64 27.05 -1.79
CA THR A 68 19.30 28.25 -1.19
C THR A 68 19.09 29.41 -2.15
N LEU A 69 18.45 30.45 -1.67
CA LEU A 69 18.14 31.67 -2.39
C LEU A 69 19.00 32.82 -1.93
N ALA A 70 19.32 33.74 -2.84
CA ALA A 70 20.03 34.98 -2.52
C ALA A 70 19.11 35.96 -1.75
N ASN A 71 19.53 36.45 -0.61
CA ASN A 71 18.75 37.30 0.29
C ASN A 71 19.47 38.62 0.67
N ALA A 72 20.43 39.08 -0.13
CA ALA A 72 21.20 40.27 0.17
C ALA A 72 20.37 41.56 0.25
N ASP A 73 19.21 41.59 -0.33
CA ASP A 73 18.21 42.66 -0.29
C ASP A 73 17.17 42.49 0.84
N SER A 74 17.32 41.49 1.69
CA SER A 74 16.40 41.16 2.79
C SER A 74 14.95 40.76 2.35
N HIS A 75 14.69 40.58 1.04
CA HIS A 75 13.39 40.29 0.51
C HIS A 75 12.74 39.04 1.17
N PHE A 76 13.50 37.96 1.27
CA PHE A 76 12.99 36.73 1.88
C PHE A 76 12.89 36.77 3.41
N SER A 77 13.70 37.64 4.05
CA SER A 77 13.58 37.92 5.48
C SER A 77 12.28 38.63 5.81
N GLU A 78 11.80 39.49 4.92
CA GLU A 78 10.49 40.13 5.06
C GLU A 78 9.37 39.15 4.89
N ILE A 79 9.43 38.32 3.85
CA ILE A 79 8.44 37.26 3.60
C ILE A 79 8.35 36.32 4.81
N GLU A 80 9.48 35.85 5.34
CA GLU A 80 9.48 34.93 6.49
C GLU A 80 8.89 35.59 7.75
N ARG A 81 9.09 36.85 7.95
CA ARG A 81 8.54 37.61 9.08
C ARG A 81 7.03 37.86 8.96
N GLU A 82 6.53 38.13 7.74
CA GLU A 82 5.14 38.53 7.52
C GLU A 82 4.23 37.34 7.30
N THR A 83 4.58 36.44 6.39
CA THR A 83 3.73 35.31 5.96
C THR A 83 4.36 33.98 6.32
N GLY A 84 5.68 33.87 6.20
CA GLY A 84 6.46 32.67 6.34
C GLY A 84 6.30 31.68 5.18
N PHE A 85 7.31 30.82 5.01
CA PHE A 85 7.29 29.75 4.00
C PHE A 85 6.51 28.52 4.44
N ARG A 86 6.20 28.39 5.73
CA ARG A 86 5.51 27.20 6.23
C ARG A 86 4.15 26.99 5.54
N GLY A 87 4.05 25.88 4.79
CA GLY A 87 2.84 25.52 4.05
C GLY A 87 2.75 26.15 2.66
N ALA A 88 3.79 26.88 2.21
CA ALA A 88 3.87 27.34 0.83
C ALA A 88 4.00 26.15 -0.13
N GLN A 89 3.36 26.26 -1.29
CA GLN A 89 3.38 25.22 -2.33
C GLN A 89 4.40 25.59 -3.39
N VAL A 90 5.23 24.64 -3.80
CA VAL A 90 6.19 24.83 -4.90
C VAL A 90 5.89 23.91 -6.06
N ALA A 91 5.98 24.44 -7.26
CA ALA A 91 6.04 23.69 -8.52
C ALA A 91 7.42 23.95 -9.16
N VAL A 92 8.11 22.88 -9.54
CA VAL A 92 9.41 22.96 -10.21
C VAL A 92 9.26 22.44 -11.61
N ARG A 93 9.55 23.28 -12.60
CA ARG A 93 9.51 22.92 -14.01
C ARG A 93 10.92 22.84 -14.59
N PHE A 94 11.15 21.86 -15.43
CA PHE A 94 12.36 21.72 -16.23
C PHE A 94 12.09 22.09 -17.68
N LEU A 95 13.00 22.83 -18.31
CA LEU A 95 12.99 23.16 -19.73
C LEU A 95 14.41 23.43 -20.23
N PHE A 96 14.58 23.40 -21.54
CA PHE A 96 15.73 23.98 -22.22
C PHE A 96 15.42 25.44 -22.59
N TYR A 97 16.38 26.32 -22.36
CA TYR A 97 16.25 27.76 -22.61
C TYR A 97 17.44 28.30 -23.43
N ASP A 98 17.14 29.04 -24.46
CA ASP A 98 18.17 29.79 -25.19
C ASP A 98 18.39 31.14 -24.51
N LEU A 99 19.51 31.25 -23.81
CA LEU A 99 19.89 32.50 -23.10
C LEU A 99 20.21 33.63 -24.07
N THR A 100 20.62 33.34 -25.31
CA THR A 100 20.94 34.34 -26.31
C THR A 100 19.68 34.92 -26.95
N ALA A 101 18.77 34.01 -27.35
CA ALA A 101 17.49 34.39 -27.93
C ALA A 101 16.45 34.82 -26.88
N GLN A 102 16.75 34.66 -25.59
CA GLN A 102 15.85 34.92 -24.45
C GLN A 102 14.50 34.24 -24.62
N SER A 103 14.51 32.99 -25.03
CA SER A 103 13.30 32.22 -25.30
C SER A 103 13.42 30.75 -24.89
N ALA A 104 12.29 30.14 -24.53
CA ALA A 104 12.23 28.73 -24.30
C ALA A 104 12.55 27.95 -25.58
N ALA A 105 13.49 27.01 -25.52
CA ALA A 105 13.88 26.16 -26.63
C ALA A 105 13.06 24.86 -26.66
N SER A 106 12.43 24.48 -25.55
CA SER A 106 11.55 23.31 -25.44
C SER A 106 10.25 23.65 -24.72
N GLU A 107 9.34 22.69 -24.69
CA GLU A 107 8.26 22.67 -23.69
C GLU A 107 8.83 22.63 -22.27
N ALA A 108 8.06 23.06 -21.27
CA ALA A 108 8.40 22.89 -19.87
C ALA A 108 7.69 21.67 -19.29
N ARG A 109 8.43 20.87 -18.53
CA ARG A 109 7.86 19.73 -17.81
C ARG A 109 7.92 19.93 -16.32
N LEU A 110 6.79 19.67 -15.66
CA LEU A 110 6.73 19.67 -14.20
C LEU A 110 7.50 18.44 -13.69
N VAL A 111 8.51 18.68 -12.85
CA VAL A 111 9.37 17.60 -12.30
C VAL A 111 9.18 17.39 -10.81
N PHE A 112 8.62 18.38 -10.10
CA PHE A 112 8.38 18.27 -8.68
C PHE A 112 7.25 19.18 -8.23
N ARG A 113 6.44 18.67 -7.30
CA ARG A 113 5.51 19.45 -6.48
C ARG A 113 5.75 19.15 -5.03
N GLY A 114 5.76 20.18 -4.20
CA GLY A 114 5.99 20.03 -2.78
C GLY A 114 5.40 21.11 -1.93
N ILE A 115 5.46 20.90 -0.62
CA ILE A 115 5.04 21.85 0.39
C ILE A 115 6.25 22.21 1.24
N ALA A 116 6.45 23.50 1.48
CA ALA A 116 7.53 23.98 2.33
C ALA A 116 7.26 23.70 3.80
N ASN A 117 8.33 23.34 4.50
CA ASN A 117 8.42 23.58 5.94
C ASN A 117 8.71 25.08 6.19
N ALA A 118 8.84 25.48 7.44
CA ALA A 118 9.42 26.80 7.73
C ALA A 118 10.83 26.89 7.13
N ALA A 119 11.33 28.11 6.89
CA ALA A 119 12.71 28.32 6.49
C ALA A 119 13.65 27.65 7.49
N GLU A 120 14.64 26.89 6.98
CA GLU A 120 15.61 26.19 7.83
C GLU A 120 16.66 27.17 8.37
N GLU A 121 17.04 28.15 7.55
CA GLU A 121 18.06 29.13 7.85
C GLU A 121 17.77 30.43 7.08
N THR A 122 17.81 31.52 7.77
CA THR A 122 17.70 32.87 7.17
C THR A 122 18.87 33.69 7.66
N THR A 123 19.70 34.17 6.73
CA THR A 123 20.84 35.02 6.97
C THR A 123 20.69 36.33 6.18
N GLU A 124 21.58 37.29 6.41
CA GLU A 124 21.64 38.52 5.59
C GLU A 124 21.95 38.26 4.11
N ALA A 125 22.62 37.15 3.81
CA ALA A 125 23.01 36.82 2.44
C ALA A 125 22.12 35.75 1.78
N THR A 126 21.55 34.82 2.56
CA THR A 126 20.87 33.66 2.03
C THR A 126 19.68 33.26 2.84
N LEU A 127 18.69 32.67 2.15
CA LEU A 127 17.57 31.90 2.74
C LEU A 127 17.68 30.46 2.29
N ARG A 128 17.46 29.49 3.21
CA ARG A 128 17.37 28.08 2.92
C ARG A 128 16.00 27.55 3.27
N VAL A 129 15.34 26.94 2.28
CA VAL A 129 14.01 26.33 2.42
C VAL A 129 14.02 24.93 1.86
N THR A 130 13.38 23.98 2.56
CA THR A 130 13.17 22.62 2.09
C THR A 130 11.70 22.38 1.80
N PHE A 131 11.43 21.92 0.59
CA PHE A 131 10.13 21.46 0.13
C PHE A 131 10.10 19.94 0.10
N ARG A 132 9.03 19.38 0.61
CA ARG A 132 8.81 17.92 0.63
C ARG A 132 7.62 17.58 -0.25
N ASN A 133 7.73 16.48 -0.99
CA ASN A 133 6.58 15.97 -1.69
C ASN A 133 5.56 15.39 -0.70
N ARG A 134 4.37 15.10 -1.19
CA ARG A 134 3.30 14.53 -0.36
C ARG A 134 3.47 13.04 -0.05
N LEU A 135 4.45 12.37 -0.66
CA LEU A 135 4.66 10.94 -0.48
C LEU A 135 5.24 10.57 0.90
N ASN A 136 5.39 11.55 1.80
CA ASN A 136 5.76 11.27 3.19
C ASN A 136 4.59 10.63 3.95
N LEU A 137 4.33 9.36 3.67
CA LEU A 137 3.29 8.56 4.30
C LEU A 137 3.67 8.05 5.70
N GLN A 138 4.92 8.26 6.14
CA GLN A 138 5.43 7.71 7.41
C GLN A 138 4.69 8.25 8.65
N ARG A 139 4.22 9.49 8.58
CA ARG A 139 3.50 10.15 9.70
C ARG A 139 2.00 9.97 9.64
N ILE A 140 1.49 9.41 8.57
CA ILE A 140 0.07 9.15 8.40
C ILE A 140 -0.23 7.77 8.97
N VAL A 141 -1.25 7.70 9.79
CA VAL A 141 -1.65 6.48 10.48
C VAL A 141 -2.89 5.91 9.83
N LEU A 142 -2.86 4.63 9.52
CA LEU A 142 -4.00 3.84 9.09
C LEU A 142 -4.26 2.70 10.09
N PRO A 143 -5.51 2.36 10.38
CA PRO A 143 -6.73 3.09 9.98
C PRO A 143 -6.79 4.51 10.54
N GLU A 144 -7.49 5.40 9.83
CA GLU A 144 -7.59 6.81 10.21
C GLU A 144 -8.61 7.09 11.32
N VAL A 145 -9.62 6.23 11.45
CA VAL A 145 -10.74 6.42 12.37
C VAL A 145 -10.54 5.62 13.65
N ARG A 146 -10.81 6.27 14.77
CA ARG A 146 -10.72 5.65 16.09
C ARG A 146 -12.10 5.34 16.65
N ILE A 147 -12.19 4.27 17.43
CA ILE A 147 -13.38 3.91 18.19
C ILE A 147 -13.52 4.90 19.33
N GLN A 148 -14.51 5.77 19.25
CA GLN A 148 -14.79 6.82 20.23
C GLN A 148 -16.29 7.14 20.31
N ARG A 149 -16.75 7.61 21.46
CA ARG A 149 -18.16 7.93 21.67
C ARG A 149 -18.64 9.14 20.86
N ARG A 150 -17.78 10.13 20.66
CA ARG A 150 -18.11 11.32 19.88
C ARG A 150 -17.83 11.07 18.40
N CYS A 151 -18.64 11.70 17.56
CA CYS A 151 -18.46 11.66 16.13
C CYS A 151 -17.08 12.22 15.73
N PRO A 152 -16.28 11.52 14.92
CA PRO A 152 -14.98 12.00 14.48
C PRO A 152 -15.04 12.96 13.28
N TRP A 153 -16.22 13.13 12.68
CA TRP A 153 -16.39 13.95 11.49
C TRP A 153 -16.35 15.44 11.80
N VAL A 154 -16.08 16.25 10.78
CA VAL A 154 -15.99 17.70 10.95
C VAL A 154 -17.33 18.34 10.60
N PHE A 155 -17.88 19.11 11.52
CA PHE A 155 -19.09 19.89 11.27
C PHE A 155 -18.74 21.13 10.43
N PRO A 156 -19.44 21.41 9.30
CA PRO A 156 -19.13 22.53 8.43
C PRO A 156 -19.54 23.87 9.05
N ALA A 157 -18.59 24.79 9.20
CA ALA A 157 -18.79 26.11 9.80
C ALA A 157 -18.93 27.24 8.76
N SER A 158 -18.38 27.06 7.55
CA SER A 158 -18.45 28.07 6.47
C SER A 158 -19.28 27.58 5.28
N THR A 159 -19.63 28.49 4.38
CA THR A 159 -20.35 28.15 3.14
C THR A 159 -19.57 27.16 2.29
N ASP A 160 -18.26 27.36 2.13
CA ASP A 160 -17.41 26.45 1.34
C ASP A 160 -17.34 25.06 1.97
N GLN A 161 -17.25 24.98 3.30
CA GLN A 161 -17.28 23.71 4.03
C GLN A 161 -18.64 23.00 3.91
N ARG A 162 -19.73 23.74 3.85
CA ARG A 162 -21.07 23.17 3.61
C ARG A 162 -21.20 22.63 2.20
N GLN A 163 -20.62 23.31 1.21
CA GLN A 163 -20.56 22.79 -0.14
C GLN A 163 -19.73 21.50 -0.19
N GLU A 164 -18.54 21.45 0.43
CA GLU A 164 -17.74 20.23 0.53
C GLU A 164 -18.49 19.11 1.28
N ALA A 165 -19.30 19.44 2.29
CA ALA A 165 -20.13 18.46 2.98
C ALA A 165 -21.20 17.80 2.09
N LEU A 166 -21.63 18.50 1.02
CA LEU A 166 -22.62 17.98 0.07
C LEU A 166 -21.98 17.11 -1.00
N ASP A 167 -20.94 17.62 -1.67
CA ASP A 167 -20.38 17.02 -2.87
C ASP A 167 -19.03 16.31 -2.63
N GLY A 168 -18.48 16.43 -1.42
CA GLY A 168 -17.18 15.88 -1.06
C GLY A 168 -16.00 16.72 -1.50
N GLY A 169 -16.22 17.73 -2.34
CA GLY A 169 -15.16 18.53 -2.94
C GLY A 169 -14.10 17.67 -3.62
N ALA A 170 -12.85 18.11 -3.55
CA ALA A 170 -11.74 17.38 -4.16
C ALA A 170 -11.41 16.02 -3.48
N LYS A 171 -11.89 15.81 -2.24
CA LYS A 171 -11.61 14.58 -1.47
C LYS A 171 -12.70 13.51 -1.59
N GLY A 172 -13.89 13.87 -2.11
CA GLY A 172 -15.02 12.96 -2.19
C GLY A 172 -15.37 12.34 -0.83
N LYS A 173 -15.63 11.05 -0.80
CA LYS A 173 -15.99 10.28 0.40
C LYS A 173 -14.94 10.29 1.53
N TYR A 174 -13.71 10.69 1.24
CA TYR A 174 -12.63 10.78 2.24
C TYR A 174 -12.64 12.12 3.00
N SER A 175 -13.48 13.06 2.60
CA SER A 175 -13.68 14.30 3.36
C SER A 175 -14.45 14.05 4.65
N ALA A 176 -13.89 14.49 5.78
CA ALA A 176 -14.58 14.44 7.07
C ALA A 176 -15.81 15.36 7.12
N LEU A 177 -15.86 16.38 6.27
CA LEU A 177 -17.05 17.23 6.07
C LEU A 177 -18.15 16.47 5.32
N TYR A 178 -17.78 15.79 4.23
CA TYR A 178 -18.72 14.96 3.45
C TYR A 178 -19.31 13.82 4.28
N ARG A 179 -18.47 13.18 5.10
CA ARG A 179 -18.95 12.13 6.03
C ARG A 179 -19.94 12.68 7.07
N CYS A 180 -19.78 13.92 7.53
CA CYS A 180 -20.78 14.61 8.32
C CYS A 180 -22.04 14.91 7.49
N GLY A 181 -21.86 15.42 6.28
CA GLY A 181 -22.91 15.68 5.30
C GLY A 181 -23.90 16.79 5.65
N TYR A 182 -23.69 17.52 6.75
CA TYR A 182 -24.60 18.58 7.18
C TYR A 182 -24.51 19.80 6.26
N SER A 183 -25.64 20.21 5.72
CA SER A 183 -25.75 21.45 4.96
C SER A 183 -27.07 22.16 5.29
N ALA A 184 -26.96 23.37 5.80
CA ALA A 184 -28.10 24.17 6.20
C ALA A 184 -28.84 24.83 5.02
N ASP A 185 -28.20 24.96 3.89
CA ASP A 185 -28.64 25.85 2.81
C ASP A 185 -29.35 25.13 1.66
N GLN A 186 -29.62 23.83 1.79
CA GLN A 186 -30.22 23.07 0.71
C GLN A 186 -31.67 22.67 0.95
N THR A 187 -32.49 22.92 -0.07
CA THR A 187 -33.88 22.46 -0.11
C THR A 187 -33.92 20.92 -0.11
N GLY A 188 -34.51 20.34 0.91
CA GLY A 188 -34.45 18.90 1.15
C GLY A 188 -33.13 18.44 1.73
N GLY A 189 -32.22 19.36 1.98
CA GLY A 189 -30.99 19.14 2.71
C GLY A 189 -31.30 18.88 4.16
N VAL A 190 -30.62 17.89 4.65
CA VAL A 190 -30.71 17.50 6.03
C VAL A 190 -29.92 18.53 6.81
N GLY A 191 -30.55 19.48 7.41
CA GLY A 191 -29.81 20.48 8.16
C GLY A 191 -30.59 21.68 8.59
N THR A 192 -31.78 21.86 8.07
CA THR A 192 -32.78 22.79 8.60
C THR A 192 -33.94 21.99 9.19
N LEU A 193 -34.10 22.01 10.48
CA LEU A 193 -35.20 21.31 11.12
C LEU A 193 -36.54 21.88 10.74
N ASP A 194 -36.62 23.15 10.47
CA ASP A 194 -37.86 23.85 10.14
C ASP A 194 -37.70 24.90 9.03
N GLY A 195 -36.55 24.92 8.35
CA GLY A 195 -36.23 25.87 7.32
C GLY A 195 -35.87 27.27 7.82
N SER A 196 -35.95 27.55 9.10
CA SER A 196 -35.80 28.89 9.67
C SER A 196 -34.51 29.13 10.42
N GLN A 197 -33.88 28.11 10.99
CA GLN A 197 -32.63 28.24 11.76
C GLN A 197 -31.66 27.09 11.53
N PRO A 198 -30.62 27.29 10.75
CA PRO A 198 -29.55 26.32 10.63
C PRO A 198 -28.74 26.22 11.92
N PHE A 199 -28.26 25.02 12.25
CA PHE A 199 -27.34 24.85 13.36
C PHE A 199 -25.98 25.45 13.00
N ALA A 200 -25.42 26.26 13.90
CA ALA A 200 -24.11 26.89 13.70
C ALA A 200 -22.94 26.04 14.23
N SER A 201 -23.22 25.05 15.07
CA SER A 201 -22.20 24.18 15.70
C SER A 201 -22.73 22.79 15.97
N CYS A 202 -21.85 21.85 16.30
CA CYS A 202 -22.21 20.50 16.69
C CYS A 202 -21.42 20.07 17.94
N GLU A 203 -22.11 19.40 18.86
CA GLU A 203 -21.51 18.82 20.07
C GLU A 203 -20.90 17.45 19.82
N TYR A 204 -21.03 16.91 18.60
CA TYR A 204 -20.50 15.62 18.17
C TYR A 204 -21.07 14.42 18.94
N THR A 205 -22.25 14.57 19.55
CA THR A 205 -22.97 13.49 20.22
C THR A 205 -24.04 12.89 19.32
N ARG A 206 -24.51 11.68 19.63
CA ARG A 206 -25.67 11.07 18.95
C ARG A 206 -26.87 11.99 18.96
N ALA A 207 -27.25 12.51 20.15
CA ALA A 207 -28.38 13.43 20.30
C ALA A 207 -28.25 14.67 19.40
N ALA A 208 -27.05 15.24 19.32
CA ALA A 208 -26.79 16.36 18.41
C ALA A 208 -26.95 15.97 16.93
N CYS A 209 -26.53 14.76 16.55
CA CYS A 209 -26.69 14.25 15.21
C CYS A 209 -28.16 13.99 14.85
N VAL A 210 -28.93 13.41 15.78
CA VAL A 210 -30.39 13.24 15.65
C VAL A 210 -31.09 14.58 15.48
N ALA A 211 -30.79 15.57 16.35
CA ALA A 211 -31.38 16.89 16.30
C ALA A 211 -31.14 17.61 14.94
N ARG A 212 -30.06 17.27 14.25
CA ARG A 212 -29.71 17.82 12.92
C ARG A 212 -30.24 16.96 11.77
N GLY A 213 -30.98 15.88 12.04
CA GLY A 213 -31.51 14.96 11.05
C GLY A 213 -30.43 14.13 10.31
N MET A 214 -29.18 14.13 10.79
CA MET A 214 -28.09 13.45 10.14
C MET A 214 -27.95 11.99 10.59
N PHE A 215 -28.44 11.67 11.77
CA PHE A 215 -28.38 10.31 12.32
C PHE A 215 -29.19 9.32 11.47
N GLU A 216 -30.41 9.72 11.07
CA GLU A 216 -31.29 8.90 10.22
C GLU A 216 -30.70 8.59 8.82
N LEU A 217 -29.70 9.38 8.41
CA LEU A 217 -28.97 9.18 7.17
C LEU A 217 -27.67 8.38 7.34
N GLY A 218 -27.45 7.77 8.51
CA GLY A 218 -26.24 7.02 8.78
C GLY A 218 -24.97 7.86 8.88
N ARG A 219 -25.06 9.15 9.24
CA ARG A 219 -23.91 10.07 9.26
C ARG A 219 -23.18 10.16 10.61
N PHE A 220 -23.70 9.52 11.65
CA PHE A 220 -23.02 9.48 12.93
C PHE A 220 -21.84 8.50 12.89
N GLY A 221 -20.64 8.99 13.14
CA GLY A 221 -19.40 8.20 13.11
C GLY A 221 -18.86 7.82 14.50
N GLY A 222 -19.65 8.03 15.57
CA GLY A 222 -19.28 7.63 16.93
C GLY A 222 -19.75 6.24 17.29
N VAL A 223 -19.09 5.60 18.25
CA VAL A 223 -19.51 4.33 18.87
C VAL A 223 -19.92 4.64 20.30
N GLU A 224 -21.23 4.85 20.51
CA GLU A 224 -21.73 5.46 21.74
C GLU A 224 -21.53 4.57 22.98
N PHE A 225 -21.65 3.25 22.80
CA PHE A 225 -21.71 2.30 23.90
C PHE A 225 -20.37 1.69 24.30
N VAL A 226 -19.28 2.06 23.66
CA VAL A 226 -17.95 1.61 24.07
C VAL A 226 -17.61 2.27 25.40
N PRO A 227 -17.47 1.51 26.50
CA PRO A 227 -17.09 2.07 27.78
C PRO A 227 -15.63 2.51 27.78
N ALA A 228 -15.33 3.57 28.52
CA ALA A 228 -13.95 4.02 28.73
C ALA A 228 -13.11 2.99 29.51
N GLN A 229 -13.77 2.13 30.28
CA GLN A 229 -13.17 1.03 31.02
C GLN A 229 -13.99 -0.23 30.81
N ILE A 230 -13.30 -1.36 30.77
CA ILE A 230 -13.94 -2.67 30.74
C ILE A 230 -14.60 -2.89 32.08
N ALA A 231 -15.94 -3.03 32.09
CA ALA A 231 -16.71 -3.33 33.29
C ALA A 231 -17.68 -4.48 33.00
N VAL A 232 -17.65 -5.47 33.87
CA VAL A 232 -18.69 -6.48 33.93
C VAL A 232 -19.82 -5.91 34.79
N ARG A 233 -21.03 -5.82 34.24
CA ARG A 233 -22.23 -5.42 34.98
C ARG A 233 -23.07 -6.67 35.19
N SER A 234 -23.36 -7.00 36.43
CA SER A 234 -24.39 -7.94 36.77
C SER A 234 -25.61 -7.15 37.30
N PHE A 235 -26.79 -7.46 36.80
CA PHE A 235 -28.02 -6.91 37.27
C PHE A 235 -28.60 -7.90 38.29
N GLY A 236 -28.85 -7.41 39.51
CA GLY A 236 -29.30 -8.22 40.62
C GLY A 236 -30.71 -8.76 40.51
N GLU A 237 -31.07 -9.64 41.44
CA GLU A 237 -32.22 -10.54 41.50
C GLU A 237 -33.63 -9.88 41.60
N SER A 238 -33.78 -8.61 41.55
CA SER A 238 -35.09 -8.00 41.84
C SER A 238 -35.94 -7.79 40.57
N GLY A 239 -36.13 -8.79 39.85
CA GLY A 239 -37.10 -8.72 38.77
C GLY A 239 -36.55 -9.29 37.51
N THR A 240 -37.07 -10.00 36.93
CA THR A 240 -37.35 -10.55 35.63
C THR A 240 -36.20 -10.58 34.60
N HIS A 241 -35.06 -9.91 34.76
CA HIS A 241 -33.92 -9.94 33.84
C HIS A 241 -32.59 -9.97 34.56
N LEU A 242 -32.02 -11.14 34.68
CA LEU A 242 -30.62 -11.33 34.99
C LEU A 242 -29.82 -11.16 33.70
N SER A 243 -29.39 -9.97 33.39
CA SER A 243 -28.40 -9.81 32.30
C SER A 243 -27.05 -9.42 32.90
N SER A 244 -26.06 -10.17 32.62
CA SER A 244 -24.67 -9.79 32.88
C SER A 244 -24.07 -9.13 31.65
N VAL A 245 -23.56 -7.92 31.79
CA VAL A 245 -22.78 -7.29 30.74
C VAL A 245 -21.38 -7.83 30.82
N ILE A 246 -20.96 -8.47 29.75
CA ILE A 246 -19.60 -8.99 29.61
C ILE A 246 -18.67 -7.82 29.26
N ALA A 247 -17.41 -7.90 29.67
CA ALA A 247 -16.40 -6.93 29.32
C ALA A 247 -16.29 -6.72 27.81
N ASN A 248 -16.21 -5.48 27.37
CA ASN A 248 -15.98 -5.16 25.97
C ASN A 248 -14.52 -5.42 25.61
N GLU A 249 -14.31 -6.03 24.45
CA GLU A 249 -12.98 -6.21 23.89
C GLU A 249 -12.47 -4.93 23.25
N ALA A 250 -13.37 -4.17 22.56
CA ALA A 250 -13.01 -2.90 21.98
C ALA A 250 -12.72 -1.86 23.06
N ARG A 251 -11.56 -1.31 23.02
CA ARG A 251 -11.10 -0.27 23.92
C ARG A 251 -11.38 1.09 23.32
N TYR A 252 -11.72 2.03 24.18
CA TYR A 252 -11.79 3.44 23.81
C TYR A 252 -10.47 3.86 23.16
N ASN A 253 -10.55 4.44 21.96
CA ASN A 253 -9.41 4.92 21.17
C ASN A 253 -8.67 3.85 20.36
N ASP A 254 -9.12 2.59 20.33
CA ASP A 254 -8.68 1.61 19.34
C ASP A 254 -9.14 2.04 17.93
N PHE A 255 -8.66 1.36 16.90
CA PHE A 255 -8.95 1.72 15.52
C PHE A 255 -10.15 0.94 14.97
N VAL A 256 -10.96 1.61 14.16
CA VAL A 256 -11.96 0.95 13.32
C VAL A 256 -11.25 0.18 12.23
N PRO A 257 -11.47 -1.13 12.08
CA PRO A 257 -10.74 -1.93 11.09
C PRO A 257 -10.96 -1.48 9.65
N LEU A 258 -9.94 -1.63 8.81
CA LEU A 258 -10.03 -1.58 7.36
C LEU A 258 -9.69 -2.96 6.82
N VAL A 259 -10.59 -3.54 6.04
CA VAL A 259 -10.42 -4.86 5.45
C VAL A 259 -10.46 -4.75 3.94
N TYR A 260 -9.38 -5.14 3.28
CA TYR A 260 -9.25 -5.18 1.83
C TYR A 260 -9.23 -6.64 1.38
N GLY A 261 -9.96 -6.95 0.30
CA GLY A 261 -10.10 -8.31 -0.19
C GLY A 261 -10.84 -9.21 0.78
N THR A 262 -10.52 -10.51 0.80
CA THR A 262 -11.16 -11.53 1.64
C THR A 262 -10.20 -12.00 2.72
N ALA A 263 -10.58 -11.92 3.98
CA ALA A 263 -9.69 -12.32 5.08
C ALA A 263 -10.45 -12.78 6.32
N TRP A 264 -9.82 -13.71 7.06
CA TRP A 264 -10.19 -14.02 8.43
C TRP A 264 -9.61 -12.99 9.38
N TYR A 265 -10.45 -12.52 10.29
CA TYR A 265 -9.95 -11.76 11.42
C TYR A 265 -10.91 -11.84 12.61
N GLN A 266 -10.47 -11.32 13.74
CA GLN A 266 -11.22 -11.20 14.97
C GLN A 266 -11.67 -9.74 15.11
N PRO A 267 -12.93 -9.40 14.77
CA PRO A 267 -13.39 -8.03 14.89
C PRO A 267 -13.53 -7.63 16.37
N PRO A 268 -13.31 -6.35 16.70
CA PRO A 268 -13.50 -5.89 18.07
C PRO A 268 -14.96 -5.97 18.48
N VAL A 269 -15.20 -6.52 19.66
CA VAL A 269 -16.51 -6.58 20.29
C VAL A 269 -16.81 -5.21 20.93
N VAL A 270 -17.88 -4.57 20.52
CA VAL A 270 -18.26 -3.25 21.03
C VAL A 270 -19.32 -3.34 22.13
N VAL A 271 -20.19 -4.34 22.07
CA VAL A 271 -21.17 -4.65 23.12
C VAL A 271 -21.30 -6.17 23.26
N ALA A 272 -21.41 -6.62 24.50
CA ALA A 272 -21.76 -8.00 24.81
C ALA A 272 -22.63 -8.05 26.06
N ARG A 273 -23.67 -8.88 26.03
CA ARG A 273 -24.50 -9.13 27.18
C ARG A 273 -25.14 -10.52 27.11
N ASN A 274 -25.53 -11.04 28.26
CA ASN A 274 -26.27 -12.30 28.37
C ASN A 274 -27.60 -12.07 29.09
N ASP A 275 -28.68 -12.61 28.57
CA ASP A 275 -30.02 -12.48 29.15
C ASP A 275 -30.43 -13.69 30.00
N GLY A 276 -29.49 -14.58 30.27
CA GLY A 276 -29.70 -15.83 31.01
C GLY A 276 -29.81 -17.07 30.12
N ASN A 277 -30.19 -16.91 28.85
CA ASN A 277 -30.32 -18.00 27.87
C ASN A 277 -29.45 -17.79 26.64
N LEU A 278 -29.32 -16.56 26.21
CA LEU A 278 -28.62 -16.16 24.99
C LEU A 278 -27.54 -15.13 25.31
N THR A 279 -26.43 -15.24 24.63
CA THR A 279 -25.41 -14.22 24.60
C THR A 279 -25.54 -13.39 23.31
N HIS A 280 -25.72 -12.10 23.49
CA HIS A 280 -25.82 -11.10 22.42
C HIS A 280 -24.50 -10.36 22.32
N VAL A 281 -23.93 -10.31 21.13
CA VAL A 281 -22.63 -9.66 20.87
C VAL A 281 -22.74 -8.79 19.64
N GLU A 282 -22.25 -7.57 19.71
CA GLU A 282 -22.05 -6.75 18.52
C GLU A 282 -20.58 -6.57 18.26
N VAL A 283 -20.19 -6.84 17.03
CA VAL A 283 -18.81 -6.76 16.56
C VAL A 283 -18.69 -5.75 15.44
N LEU A 284 -17.62 -4.95 15.49
CA LEU A 284 -17.31 -3.92 14.51
C LEU A 284 -16.51 -4.52 13.37
N LEU A 285 -17.14 -4.68 12.21
CA LEU A 285 -16.51 -5.29 11.04
C LEU A 285 -15.58 -4.33 10.29
N GLY A 286 -15.88 -3.05 10.27
CA GLY A 286 -15.02 -2.08 9.62
C GLY A 286 -15.68 -0.75 9.31
N MET A 287 -14.92 0.09 8.63
CA MET A 287 -15.35 1.37 8.14
C MET A 287 -15.94 1.25 6.74
N GLY A 288 -17.09 1.91 6.53
CA GLY A 288 -17.71 2.04 5.22
C GLY A 288 -18.44 0.79 4.75
N GLU A 289 -18.83 0.80 3.48
CA GLU A 289 -19.54 -0.31 2.87
C GLU A 289 -18.60 -1.48 2.58
N ILE A 290 -18.96 -2.64 3.10
CA ILE A 290 -18.30 -3.92 2.82
C ILE A 290 -19.10 -4.70 1.77
N GLU A 291 -18.51 -5.70 1.14
CA GLU A 291 -19.22 -6.55 0.18
C GLU A 291 -20.17 -7.48 0.90
N ASP A 292 -19.66 -8.42 1.70
CA ASP A 292 -20.47 -9.35 2.48
C ASP A 292 -19.64 -10.04 3.59
N VAL A 293 -20.35 -10.83 4.40
CA VAL A 293 -19.77 -11.75 5.38
C VAL A 293 -19.93 -13.18 4.86
N VAL A 294 -18.81 -13.83 4.59
CA VAL A 294 -18.81 -15.21 4.06
C VAL A 294 -19.10 -16.22 5.16
N LYS A 295 -18.53 -16.00 6.36
CA LYS A 295 -18.63 -16.98 7.44
C LYS A 295 -18.42 -16.31 8.81
N VAL A 296 -19.23 -16.69 9.78
CA VAL A 296 -19.06 -16.29 11.18
C VAL A 296 -18.88 -17.53 12.05
N ILE A 297 -17.84 -17.52 12.87
CA ILE A 297 -17.55 -18.60 13.84
C ILE A 297 -17.49 -18.00 15.25
N VAL A 298 -18.24 -18.60 16.15
CA VAL A 298 -18.25 -18.20 17.57
C VAL A 298 -17.84 -19.41 18.41
N ASN A 299 -16.75 -19.28 19.16
CA ASN A 299 -16.18 -20.37 19.97
C ASN A 299 -16.08 -21.71 19.19
N ASP A 300 -15.52 -21.62 17.97
CA ASP A 300 -15.33 -22.74 17.03
C ASP A 300 -16.63 -23.37 16.46
N VAL A 301 -17.79 -22.73 16.67
CA VAL A 301 -19.07 -23.13 16.08
C VAL A 301 -19.46 -22.14 15.00
N GLU A 302 -19.76 -22.63 13.80
CA GLU A 302 -20.27 -21.82 12.71
C GLU A 302 -21.71 -21.37 13.00
N VAL A 303 -21.95 -20.07 12.81
CA VAL A 303 -23.22 -19.42 13.08
C VAL A 303 -23.81 -18.93 11.77
N PRO A 304 -25.03 -19.34 11.40
CA PRO A 304 -25.66 -18.92 10.15
C PRO A 304 -26.16 -17.47 10.21
N GLU A 305 -26.34 -16.88 9.04
CA GLU A 305 -27.04 -15.61 8.91
C GLU A 305 -28.51 -15.75 9.33
N GLY A 306 -28.99 -14.80 10.12
CA GLY A 306 -30.37 -14.79 10.61
C GLY A 306 -31.35 -14.37 9.51
N VAL A 307 -32.40 -15.12 9.37
CA VAL A 307 -33.54 -14.75 8.53
C VAL A 307 -34.65 -14.23 9.41
N SER A 308 -35.21 -13.09 9.08
CA SER A 308 -36.29 -12.47 9.87
C SER A 308 -37.45 -13.47 10.14
N GLY A 309 -37.72 -13.71 11.42
CA GLY A 309 -38.76 -14.63 11.87
C GLY A 309 -38.40 -16.13 11.93
N ALA A 310 -37.15 -16.51 11.63
CA ALA A 310 -36.68 -17.88 11.79
C ALA A 310 -36.26 -18.15 13.25
N ASP A 311 -36.64 -19.33 13.77
CA ASP A 311 -36.16 -19.81 15.06
C ASP A 311 -34.77 -20.44 14.92
N MET A 312 -33.74 -19.68 15.26
CA MET A 312 -32.33 -20.08 15.12
C MET A 312 -31.71 -20.48 16.47
N THR A 313 -32.54 -20.89 17.43
CA THR A 313 -32.09 -21.16 18.81
C THR A 313 -31.09 -22.31 18.92
N GLY A 314 -31.04 -23.16 17.92
CA GLY A 314 -30.13 -24.32 17.89
C GLY A 314 -28.66 -23.94 17.86
N THR A 315 -28.23 -23.06 16.96
CA THR A 315 -26.84 -22.65 16.74
C THR A 315 -26.61 -21.17 17.01
N GLY A 316 -27.66 -20.41 17.20
CA GLY A 316 -27.64 -18.96 17.16
C GLY A 316 -27.66 -18.43 15.72
N TRP A 317 -27.54 -17.13 15.57
CA TRP A 317 -27.53 -16.44 14.26
C TRP A 317 -26.75 -15.13 14.35
N TYR A 318 -26.44 -14.56 13.19
CA TYR A 318 -25.97 -13.19 13.08
C TYR A 318 -26.80 -12.39 12.07
N ASN A 319 -26.89 -11.09 12.29
CA ASN A 319 -27.41 -10.12 11.33
C ASN A 319 -26.30 -9.15 10.94
N LEU A 320 -26.19 -8.89 9.62
CA LEU A 320 -25.26 -7.93 9.09
C LEU A 320 -25.91 -6.54 9.05
N ILE A 321 -25.20 -5.54 9.54
CA ILE A 321 -25.57 -4.14 9.53
C ILE A 321 -24.48 -3.40 8.78
N THR A 322 -24.77 -2.96 7.57
CA THR A 322 -23.82 -2.31 6.69
C THR A 322 -24.22 -0.87 6.45
N ASP A 323 -23.22 -0.03 6.27
CA ASP A 323 -23.38 1.36 5.85
C ASP A 323 -24.45 2.15 6.62
N GLY A 324 -24.53 1.91 7.94
CA GLY A 324 -25.47 2.58 8.81
C GLY A 324 -26.93 2.13 8.70
N ALA A 325 -27.19 0.99 8.07
CA ALA A 325 -28.54 0.41 8.07
C ALA A 325 -28.96 0.08 9.49
N ARG A 326 -30.14 0.55 9.88
CA ARG A 326 -30.64 0.48 11.27
C ARG A 326 -31.44 -0.78 11.57
N SER A 327 -31.77 -1.51 10.55
CA SER A 327 -32.54 -2.76 10.67
C SER A 327 -31.61 -3.93 10.95
N GLY A 328 -31.96 -4.75 11.92
CA GLY A 328 -31.28 -6.01 12.16
C GLY A 328 -30.43 -6.08 13.42
N SER A 329 -30.22 -4.98 14.14
CA SER A 329 -29.60 -5.04 15.46
C SER A 329 -30.44 -5.89 16.41
N VAL A 330 -29.79 -6.83 17.07
CA VAL A 330 -30.41 -7.69 18.08
C VAL A 330 -30.11 -7.22 19.50
N ASN A 331 -29.41 -6.11 19.65
CA ASN A 331 -29.09 -5.53 20.93
C ASN A 331 -30.32 -4.73 21.44
N PRO A 332 -30.98 -5.18 22.51
CA PRO A 332 -32.15 -4.46 23.04
C PRO A 332 -31.81 -3.14 23.71
N ASP A 333 -30.54 -2.79 23.91
CA ASP A 333 -30.14 -1.46 24.36
C ASP A 333 -30.25 -0.41 23.24
N PHE A 334 -30.54 -0.84 22.01
CA PHE A 334 -30.73 0.01 20.84
C PHE A 334 -32.20 0.04 20.42
N GLU A 335 -33.04 0.72 21.21
CA GLU A 335 -34.47 0.80 20.92
C GLU A 335 -34.79 1.40 19.55
N ASP A 336 -33.92 2.30 19.07
CA ASP A 336 -34.11 3.03 17.82
C ASP A 336 -33.24 2.47 16.67
N GLY A 337 -32.66 1.28 16.81
CA GLY A 337 -31.79 0.66 15.81
C GLY A 337 -30.32 1.06 15.94
N ASP A 338 -29.58 0.83 14.88
CA ASP A 338 -28.12 0.95 14.86
C ASP A 338 -27.61 2.36 15.14
N PRO A 339 -26.76 2.56 16.17
CA PRO A 339 -26.18 3.84 16.47
C PRO A 339 -24.87 4.13 15.69
N TYR A 340 -24.41 3.21 14.85
CA TYR A 340 -23.04 3.22 14.33
C TYR A 340 -22.86 3.90 12.96
N GLY A 341 -23.93 4.33 12.38
CA GLY A 341 -24.00 5.28 11.26
C GLY A 341 -23.20 4.91 10.02
N SER A 342 -21.90 5.04 10.04
CA SER A 342 -21.01 4.88 8.88
C SER A 342 -20.09 3.66 8.99
N MET A 343 -20.42 2.71 9.84
CA MET A 343 -19.60 1.52 10.11
C MET A 343 -20.39 0.24 9.82
N ALA A 344 -19.70 -0.77 9.32
CA ALA A 344 -20.26 -2.10 9.17
C ALA A 344 -20.15 -2.89 10.48
N MET A 345 -21.25 -3.50 10.90
CA MET A 345 -21.39 -4.23 12.15
C MET A 345 -22.00 -5.59 11.90
N ALA A 346 -21.76 -6.56 12.80
CA ALA A 346 -22.55 -7.77 12.89
C ALA A 346 -23.10 -7.93 14.31
N SER A 347 -24.41 -8.13 14.39
CA SER A 347 -25.10 -8.52 15.61
C SER A 347 -25.18 -10.02 15.67
N VAL A 348 -24.56 -10.64 16.66
CA VAL A 348 -24.45 -12.10 16.82
C VAL A 348 -25.15 -12.52 18.07
N VAL A 349 -26.01 -13.54 17.97
CA VAL A 349 -26.73 -14.13 19.09
C VAL A 349 -26.44 -15.60 19.17
N VAL A 350 -25.96 -16.07 20.31
CA VAL A 350 -25.62 -17.48 20.52
C VAL A 350 -26.22 -18.01 21.81
N PRO A 351 -26.68 -19.27 21.84
CA PRO A 351 -27.21 -19.89 23.06
C PRO A 351 -26.06 -20.18 24.06
N ASN A 352 -26.46 -20.30 25.35
CA ASN A 352 -25.49 -20.54 26.43
C ASN A 352 -24.65 -21.81 26.28
N ARG A 353 -25.06 -22.77 25.49
CA ARG A 353 -24.23 -23.94 25.16
C ARG A 353 -23.00 -23.60 24.33
N ILE A 354 -23.01 -22.46 23.60
CA ILE A 354 -21.89 -21.97 22.80
C ILE A 354 -21.12 -20.92 23.61
N SER A 355 -21.83 -20.04 24.32
CA SER A 355 -21.21 -19.05 25.21
C SER A 355 -22.10 -18.86 26.46
N ASP A 356 -21.59 -19.24 27.61
CA ASP A 356 -22.26 -19.20 28.90
C ASP A 356 -22.51 -17.77 29.46
N GLY A 357 -22.06 -16.77 28.73
CA GLY A 357 -22.19 -15.38 29.14
C GLY A 357 -21.28 -14.93 30.27
N GLN A 358 -20.37 -15.77 30.72
CA GLN A 358 -19.40 -15.42 31.77
C GLN A 358 -18.09 -14.88 31.23
N SER A 359 -17.82 -15.17 29.95
CA SER A 359 -16.66 -14.67 29.21
C SER A 359 -17.07 -14.14 27.85
N LEU A 360 -16.25 -13.25 27.27
CA LEU A 360 -16.47 -12.81 25.88
C LEU A 360 -16.34 -14.01 24.93
N PRO A 361 -17.33 -14.27 24.11
CA PRO A 361 -17.18 -15.28 23.07
C PRO A 361 -16.14 -14.82 22.05
N ARG A 362 -15.33 -15.77 21.57
CA ARG A 362 -14.40 -15.52 20.49
C ARG A 362 -15.17 -15.52 19.15
N VAL A 363 -15.35 -14.35 18.58
CA VAL A 363 -15.99 -14.18 17.28
C VAL A 363 -14.91 -14.03 16.22
N ARG A 364 -14.92 -14.92 15.22
CA ARG A 364 -14.08 -14.85 14.03
C ARG A 364 -14.97 -14.67 12.81
N VAL A 365 -14.56 -13.82 11.89
CA VAL A 365 -15.35 -13.52 10.68
C VAL A 365 -14.45 -13.64 9.46
N LEU A 366 -14.92 -14.39 8.46
CA LEU A 366 -14.40 -14.35 7.11
C LEU A 366 -15.19 -13.29 6.35
N LEU A 367 -14.54 -12.21 6.00
CA LEU A 367 -15.16 -11.02 5.45
C LEU A 367 -14.64 -10.74 4.05
N ARG A 368 -15.55 -10.45 3.10
CA ARG A 368 -15.26 -9.76 1.86
C ARG A 368 -15.38 -8.26 2.15
N GLY A 369 -14.24 -7.58 2.16
CA GLY A 369 -14.10 -6.25 2.75
C GLY A 369 -14.61 -5.12 1.89
N LEU A 370 -13.88 -4.01 1.91
CA LEU A 370 -14.29 -2.72 1.36
C LEU A 370 -14.54 -2.76 -0.15
N LYS A 371 -15.59 -2.06 -0.58
CA LYS A 371 -15.81 -1.66 -1.97
C LYS A 371 -14.93 -0.46 -2.29
N LEU A 372 -14.17 -0.56 -3.37
CA LEU A 372 -13.23 0.45 -3.80
C LEU A 372 -13.65 1.09 -5.13
N GLU A 373 -13.40 2.38 -5.27
CA GLU A 373 -13.63 3.08 -6.52
C GLU A 373 -12.57 2.68 -7.53
N ARG A 374 -13.01 2.29 -8.72
CA ARG A 374 -12.16 1.94 -9.85
C ARG A 374 -12.24 2.99 -10.94
N PHE A 375 -11.22 3.03 -11.78
CA PHE A 375 -11.11 3.98 -12.87
C PHE A 375 -10.76 3.25 -14.17
N ASP A 376 -11.17 3.82 -15.29
CA ASP A 376 -10.78 3.33 -16.61
C ASP A 376 -9.42 3.91 -17.07
N SER A 377 -9.00 3.53 -18.28
CA SER A 377 -7.75 4.00 -18.90
C SER A 377 -7.70 5.51 -19.15
N ASP A 378 -8.84 6.17 -19.17
CA ASP A 378 -8.95 7.62 -19.38
C ASP A 378 -9.05 8.37 -18.03
N GLY A 379 -9.06 7.64 -16.92
CA GLY A 379 -9.17 8.16 -15.57
C GLY A 379 -10.60 8.52 -15.16
N ALA A 380 -11.61 8.02 -15.89
CA ALA A 380 -13.01 8.19 -15.51
C ALA A 380 -13.42 7.12 -14.47
N SER A 381 -14.25 7.53 -13.50
CA SER A 381 -14.71 6.63 -12.44
C SER A 381 -15.68 5.57 -12.98
N LEU A 382 -15.42 4.32 -12.66
CA LEU A 382 -16.28 3.16 -12.92
C LEU A 382 -17.21 2.83 -11.75
N GLY A 383 -17.17 3.64 -10.69
CA GLY A 383 -17.91 3.40 -9.47
C GLY A 383 -17.20 2.48 -8.47
N GLU A 384 -17.88 2.21 -7.36
CA GLU A 384 -17.36 1.41 -6.26
C GLU A 384 -17.83 -0.04 -6.36
N THR A 385 -16.87 -0.96 -6.32
CA THR A 385 -17.13 -2.40 -6.35
C THR A 385 -16.13 -3.12 -5.46
N PHE A 386 -16.48 -4.31 -5.02
CA PHE A 386 -15.52 -5.17 -4.34
C PHE A 386 -14.35 -5.52 -5.27
N THR A 387 -13.15 -5.38 -4.76
CA THR A 387 -11.93 -5.77 -5.46
C THR A 387 -10.80 -6.02 -4.45
N ASN A 388 -9.99 -7.03 -4.73
CA ASN A 388 -8.75 -7.33 -4.04
C ASN A 388 -7.51 -6.97 -4.89
N ASN A 389 -7.70 -6.19 -5.95
CA ASN A 389 -6.63 -5.75 -6.82
C ASN A 389 -5.71 -4.74 -6.09
N PRO A 390 -4.39 -5.03 -5.97
CA PRO A 390 -3.47 -4.21 -5.20
C PRO A 390 -3.35 -2.77 -5.71
N ALA A 391 -3.58 -2.51 -7.00
CA ALA A 391 -3.54 -1.15 -7.54
C ALA A 391 -4.65 -0.27 -6.94
N TRP A 392 -5.88 -0.80 -6.86
CA TRP A 392 -6.99 -0.06 -6.27
C TRP A 392 -6.90 0.05 -4.74
N VAL A 393 -6.35 -0.98 -4.09
CA VAL A 393 -6.05 -0.92 -2.64
C VAL A 393 -5.01 0.18 -2.37
N LEU A 394 -3.94 0.28 -3.17
CA LEU A 394 -2.94 1.35 -3.04
C LEU A 394 -3.54 2.74 -3.28
N LEU A 395 -4.44 2.87 -4.25
CA LEU A 395 -5.14 4.13 -4.50
C LEU A 395 -6.00 4.55 -3.30
N ASP A 396 -6.74 3.63 -2.69
CA ASP A 396 -7.53 3.91 -1.49
C ASP A 396 -6.63 4.33 -0.31
N VAL A 397 -5.50 3.64 -0.11
CA VAL A 397 -4.48 4.01 0.90
C VAL A 397 -3.95 5.43 0.69
N LEU A 398 -3.65 5.82 -0.55
CA LEU A 398 -3.23 7.18 -0.88
C LEU A 398 -4.33 8.20 -0.59
N ARG A 399 -5.57 7.93 -1.00
CA ARG A 399 -6.70 8.85 -0.80
C ARG A 399 -7.04 9.02 0.69
N ARG A 400 -6.99 7.96 1.49
CA ARG A 400 -7.08 8.02 2.97
C ARG A 400 -5.94 8.81 3.57
N SER A 401 -4.79 8.82 2.91
CA SER A 401 -3.63 9.62 3.29
C SER A 401 -3.72 11.10 2.84
N GLY A 402 -4.83 11.49 2.22
CA GLY A 402 -5.14 12.86 1.82
C GLY A 402 -4.71 13.23 0.40
N TRP A 403 -4.31 12.26 -0.43
CA TRP A 403 -4.06 12.48 -1.85
C TRP A 403 -5.36 12.74 -2.61
N LEU A 404 -5.28 13.63 -3.59
CA LEU A 404 -6.40 13.97 -4.47
C LEU A 404 -6.28 13.24 -5.81
N ASN A 405 -7.40 12.99 -6.47
CA ASN A 405 -7.40 12.42 -7.82
C ASN A 405 -6.58 13.26 -8.82
N SER A 406 -6.57 14.58 -8.65
CA SER A 406 -5.78 15.49 -9.49
C SER A 406 -4.27 15.42 -9.26
N GLU A 407 -3.81 14.69 -8.27
CA GLU A 407 -2.39 14.52 -7.94
C GLU A 407 -1.87 13.15 -8.35
N VAL A 408 -2.76 12.27 -8.82
CA VAL A 408 -2.49 10.88 -9.18
C VAL A 408 -2.77 10.67 -10.67
N ASP A 409 -1.92 9.92 -11.32
CA ASP A 409 -2.14 9.44 -12.70
C ASP A 409 -3.04 8.21 -12.67
N LEU A 410 -4.36 8.44 -12.67
CA LEU A 410 -5.38 7.39 -12.60
C LEU A 410 -5.29 6.39 -13.76
N ALA A 411 -4.88 6.84 -14.94
CA ALA A 411 -4.69 5.97 -16.11
C ALA A 411 -3.56 4.95 -15.87
N SER A 412 -2.49 5.35 -15.19
CA SER A 412 -1.41 4.44 -14.81
C SER A 412 -1.87 3.38 -13.80
N PHE A 413 -2.74 3.77 -12.86
CA PHE A 413 -3.35 2.83 -11.92
C PHE A 413 -4.27 1.83 -12.63
N ALA A 414 -5.08 2.29 -13.58
CA ALA A 414 -5.94 1.42 -14.38
C ALA A 414 -5.14 0.42 -15.21
N THR A 415 -4.08 0.88 -15.88
CA THR A 415 -3.18 0.00 -16.65
C THR A 415 -2.50 -1.05 -15.75
N THR A 416 -2.04 -0.63 -14.58
CA THR A 416 -1.43 -1.53 -13.60
C THR A 416 -2.45 -2.50 -13.03
N ALA A 417 -3.68 -2.04 -12.79
CA ALA A 417 -4.76 -2.89 -12.32
C ALA A 417 -5.10 -3.99 -13.33
N ALA A 418 -5.18 -3.64 -14.63
CA ALA A 418 -5.40 -4.62 -15.69
C ALA A 418 -4.29 -5.69 -15.73
N TYR A 419 -3.03 -5.29 -15.55
CA TYR A 419 -1.93 -6.24 -15.43
C TYR A 419 -2.06 -7.17 -14.20
N CYS A 420 -2.47 -6.64 -13.05
CA CYS A 420 -2.70 -7.44 -11.85
C CYS A 420 -3.85 -8.45 -12.02
N GLU A 421 -4.87 -8.10 -12.82
CA GLU A 421 -6.04 -8.93 -13.11
C GLU A 421 -5.80 -9.98 -14.19
N GLU A 422 -4.66 -9.96 -14.88
CA GLU A 422 -4.33 -10.99 -15.87
C GLU A 422 -4.39 -12.37 -15.23
N ALA A 423 -5.10 -13.28 -15.90
CA ALA A 423 -5.27 -14.64 -15.45
C ALA A 423 -3.97 -15.44 -15.57
N ILE A 424 -3.56 -16.09 -14.49
CA ILE A 424 -2.44 -17.03 -14.46
C ILE A 424 -2.90 -18.39 -13.96
N GLU A 425 -2.25 -19.44 -14.43
CA GLU A 425 -2.50 -20.81 -13.95
C GLU A 425 -1.59 -21.11 -12.75
N THR A 426 -2.18 -21.66 -11.70
CA THR A 426 -1.45 -22.17 -10.52
C THR A 426 -2.08 -23.49 -10.05
N THR A 427 -1.60 -24.02 -8.95
CA THR A 427 -2.12 -25.26 -8.35
C THR A 427 -2.65 -25.00 -6.94
N ASP A 428 -3.84 -25.54 -6.65
CA ASP A 428 -4.40 -25.55 -5.31
C ASP A 428 -3.67 -26.56 -4.38
N LEU A 429 -4.12 -26.65 -3.14
CA LEU A 429 -3.56 -27.58 -2.16
C LEU A 429 -3.71 -29.07 -2.56
N TYR A 430 -4.66 -29.37 -3.44
CA TYR A 430 -4.94 -30.73 -3.90
C TYR A 430 -4.23 -31.09 -5.21
N GLY A 431 -3.45 -30.15 -5.76
CA GLY A 431 -2.74 -30.34 -7.03
C GLY A 431 -3.59 -30.08 -8.27
N ASN A 432 -4.82 -29.56 -8.12
CA ASN A 432 -5.64 -29.18 -9.27
C ASN A 432 -5.15 -27.85 -9.85
N THR A 433 -5.15 -27.74 -11.17
CA THR A 433 -4.90 -26.48 -11.84
C THR A 433 -6.08 -25.52 -11.60
N VAL A 434 -5.77 -24.34 -11.10
CA VAL A 434 -6.71 -23.25 -10.88
C VAL A 434 -6.21 -22.00 -11.59
N VAL A 435 -7.13 -21.14 -11.97
CA VAL A 435 -6.83 -19.86 -12.62
C VAL A 435 -7.13 -18.76 -11.63
N VAL A 436 -6.14 -17.93 -11.38
CA VAL A 436 -6.23 -16.81 -10.43
C VAL A 436 -5.71 -15.52 -11.09
N PRO A 437 -6.07 -14.35 -10.58
CA PRO A 437 -5.42 -13.11 -10.97
C PRO A 437 -3.91 -13.15 -10.66
N ARG A 438 -3.12 -12.47 -11.47
CA ARG A 438 -1.66 -12.42 -11.29
C ARG A 438 -1.26 -11.91 -9.92
N PHE A 439 -1.92 -10.85 -9.44
CA PHE A 439 -1.70 -10.28 -8.11
C PHE A 439 -3.01 -9.91 -7.44
N GLU A 440 -3.14 -10.31 -6.20
CA GLU A 440 -4.24 -9.98 -5.31
C GLU A 440 -3.71 -9.45 -3.98
N CYS A 441 -4.58 -8.77 -3.23
CA CYS A 441 -4.25 -8.22 -1.92
C CYS A 441 -5.40 -8.46 -0.94
N ASN A 442 -5.18 -9.34 0.02
CA ASN A 442 -6.09 -9.64 1.12
C ASN A 442 -5.47 -9.14 2.44
N LEU A 443 -5.96 -8.01 2.97
CA LEU A 443 -5.27 -7.31 4.06
C LEU A 443 -6.24 -6.78 5.11
N VAL A 444 -5.93 -7.03 6.37
CA VAL A 444 -6.66 -6.48 7.52
C VAL A 444 -5.78 -5.48 8.28
N LEU A 445 -6.25 -4.24 8.38
CA LEU A 445 -5.63 -3.21 9.20
C LEU A 445 -6.52 -2.95 10.42
N ASN A 446 -6.22 -3.58 11.53
CA ASN A 446 -6.97 -3.48 12.78
C ASN A 446 -6.16 -2.85 13.94
N ARG A 447 -4.94 -2.44 13.67
CA ARG A 447 -4.04 -1.77 14.61
C ARG A 447 -3.32 -0.61 13.91
N ARG A 448 -2.58 0.16 14.67
CA ARG A 448 -1.82 1.29 14.16
C ARG A 448 -0.72 0.85 13.18
N TRP A 449 -0.83 1.30 11.94
CA TRP A 449 0.18 1.19 10.90
C TRP A 449 0.55 2.57 10.37
N SER A 450 1.77 2.78 9.91
CA SER A 450 2.05 3.92 9.06
C SER A 450 1.56 3.61 7.64
N ALA A 451 0.99 4.59 6.96
CA ALA A 451 0.56 4.41 5.57
C ALA A 451 1.73 4.04 4.65
N ALA A 452 2.96 4.46 5.01
CA ALA A 452 4.19 4.08 4.32
C ALA A 452 4.47 2.58 4.42
N GLU A 453 4.37 1.99 5.61
CA GLU A 453 4.56 0.54 5.80
C GLU A 453 3.51 -0.26 5.04
N VAL A 454 2.24 0.19 5.07
CA VAL A 454 1.15 -0.45 4.33
C VAL A 454 1.41 -0.38 2.82
N ALA A 455 1.67 0.81 2.29
CA ALA A 455 1.94 0.99 0.86
C ALA A 455 3.17 0.20 0.40
N ARG A 456 4.23 0.16 1.20
CA ARG A 456 5.44 -0.64 0.92
C ARG A 456 5.13 -2.13 0.92
N GLY A 457 4.41 -2.61 1.93
CA GLY A 457 4.06 -4.02 2.05
C GLY A 457 3.22 -4.53 0.88
N ILE A 458 2.22 -3.75 0.45
CA ILE A 458 1.39 -4.08 -0.72
C ILE A 458 2.24 -4.09 -2.01
N ARG A 459 3.06 -3.07 -2.23
CA ARG A 459 3.94 -3.00 -3.41
C ARG A 459 4.92 -4.16 -3.47
N ASN A 460 5.51 -4.53 -2.34
CA ASN A 460 6.40 -5.68 -2.25
C ASN A 460 5.68 -7.00 -2.56
N GLY A 461 4.41 -7.12 -2.13
CA GLY A 461 3.59 -8.31 -2.41
C GLY A 461 3.12 -8.43 -3.86
N SER A 462 3.30 -7.40 -4.68
CA SER A 462 2.76 -7.37 -6.06
C SER A 462 3.69 -6.72 -7.09
N SER A 463 4.98 -6.59 -6.80
CA SER A 463 6.00 -6.02 -7.70
C SER A 463 5.60 -4.67 -8.32
N LEU A 464 5.08 -3.77 -7.51
CA LEU A 464 4.61 -2.46 -7.94
C LEU A 464 5.53 -1.34 -7.45
N LEU A 465 5.63 -0.28 -8.25
CA LEU A 465 6.49 0.88 -7.99
C LEU A 465 5.69 2.17 -8.08
N PHE A 466 5.91 3.08 -7.14
CA PHE A 466 5.48 4.46 -7.29
C PHE A 466 6.55 5.27 -8.03
N THR A 467 6.12 6.03 -9.01
CA THR A 467 6.98 6.95 -9.75
C THR A 467 6.25 8.27 -9.98
N TYR A 468 7.00 9.35 -10.19
CA TYR A 468 6.40 10.58 -10.67
C TYR A 468 6.48 10.59 -12.19
N GLY A 469 5.31 10.55 -12.81
CA GLY A 469 5.16 10.61 -14.26
C GLY A 469 5.35 12.02 -14.82
N ASN A 470 5.19 12.13 -16.14
CA ASN A 470 5.16 13.42 -16.83
C ASN A 470 4.02 14.29 -16.26
N GLY A 471 4.31 15.54 -15.95
CA GLY A 471 3.34 16.44 -15.31
C GLY A 471 3.34 16.40 -13.78
N GLY A 472 4.24 15.64 -13.14
CA GLY A 472 4.40 15.59 -11.68
C GLY A 472 3.26 14.89 -10.96
N LEU A 473 2.50 14.05 -11.65
CA LEU A 473 1.48 13.17 -11.07
C LEU A 473 2.13 11.90 -10.53
N LEU A 474 1.61 11.41 -9.41
CA LEU A 474 2.04 10.13 -8.87
C LEU A 474 1.45 9.01 -9.72
N ALA A 475 2.32 8.22 -10.34
CA ALA A 475 1.96 7.07 -11.17
C ALA A 475 2.31 5.76 -10.46
N LEU A 476 1.52 4.73 -10.76
CA LEU A 476 1.80 3.36 -10.37
C LEU A 476 2.30 2.59 -11.59
N ARG A 477 3.38 1.85 -11.41
CA ARG A 477 4.02 1.07 -12.48
C ARG A 477 4.32 -0.34 -12.01
N VAL A 478 4.35 -1.26 -12.97
CA VAL A 478 4.76 -2.64 -12.75
C VAL A 478 6.27 -2.73 -12.82
N GLU A 479 6.87 -3.47 -11.92
CA GLU A 479 8.25 -3.91 -12.00
C GLU A 479 8.30 -5.26 -12.71
N ASN A 480 8.94 -5.32 -13.88
CA ASN A 480 8.97 -6.52 -14.73
C ASN A 480 10.18 -6.51 -15.68
N THR A 481 10.13 -7.35 -16.71
CA THR A 481 11.13 -7.48 -17.77
C THR A 481 11.33 -6.17 -18.53
N MET A 482 12.46 -6.07 -19.21
CA MET A 482 12.76 -4.93 -20.07
C MET A 482 11.73 -4.79 -21.21
N ALA A 483 11.27 -5.89 -21.78
CA ALA A 483 10.28 -5.89 -22.86
C ALA A 483 8.92 -5.30 -22.41
N LEU A 484 8.51 -5.56 -21.17
CA LEU A 484 7.25 -5.03 -20.64
C LEU A 484 7.38 -3.57 -20.19
N GLN A 485 8.47 -3.22 -19.52
CA GLN A 485 8.66 -1.88 -18.98
C GLN A 485 9.14 -0.86 -20.01
N GLN A 486 9.80 -1.31 -21.07
CA GLN A 486 10.29 -0.47 -22.16
C GLN A 486 9.68 -0.91 -23.47
N PRO A 487 8.88 -0.09 -24.14
CA PRO A 487 8.37 -0.41 -25.46
C PRO A 487 9.52 -0.69 -26.44
N ALA A 488 9.23 -1.48 -27.46
CA ALA A 488 10.19 -1.97 -28.42
C ALA A 488 11.11 -0.87 -28.98
N LYS A 489 12.41 -1.15 -29.01
CA LYS A 489 13.40 -0.27 -29.64
C LYS A 489 13.11 -0.14 -31.13
N PRO A 490 13.23 1.06 -31.71
CA PRO A 490 13.27 1.18 -33.16
C PRO A 490 14.34 0.26 -33.72
N SER A 491 14.00 -0.54 -34.71
CA SER A 491 14.92 -1.50 -35.33
C SER A 491 16.14 -0.77 -35.92
N GLY A 492 17.33 -1.25 -35.56
CA GLY A 492 18.60 -0.70 -36.05
C GLY A 492 19.10 0.58 -35.35
N SER A 493 18.41 1.05 -34.33
CA SER A 493 18.84 2.22 -33.58
C SER A 493 19.65 1.84 -32.35
N ASN A 494 20.85 2.41 -32.20
CA ASN A 494 21.59 2.47 -30.95
C ASN A 494 21.15 3.62 -30.07
N SER A 495 20.13 4.32 -30.51
CA SER A 495 19.61 5.50 -29.85
C SER A 495 18.88 5.16 -28.56
N THR A 496 18.82 6.11 -27.71
CA THR A 496 18.04 6.15 -26.50
C THR A 496 16.60 5.76 -26.75
N GLN A 497 16.05 4.91 -25.92
CA GLN A 497 14.62 4.65 -25.92
C GLN A 497 13.88 5.68 -25.10
N VAL A 498 12.74 6.05 -25.64
CA VAL A 498 11.80 6.96 -25.00
C VAL A 498 10.52 6.18 -24.75
N LEU A 499 10.07 6.09 -23.51
CA LEU A 499 8.75 5.60 -23.19
C LEU A 499 7.69 6.54 -23.77
N ASN A 500 6.48 6.04 -24.01
CA ASN A 500 5.36 6.84 -24.49
C ASN A 500 5.21 8.13 -23.69
N GLY A 501 5.47 9.28 -24.31
CA GLY A 501 5.50 10.57 -23.66
C GLY A 501 6.67 10.79 -22.70
N GLY A 502 7.61 9.88 -22.63
CA GLY A 502 8.80 9.96 -21.77
C GLY A 502 9.94 10.75 -22.38
N TRP A 503 10.94 10.98 -21.61
CA TRP A 503 12.20 11.67 -21.96
C TRP A 503 13.46 11.03 -21.38
N PRO A 504 13.42 9.82 -20.79
CA PRO A 504 14.59 9.17 -20.26
C PRO A 504 15.49 8.59 -21.37
N ALA A 505 16.79 8.64 -21.12
CA ALA A 505 17.77 7.89 -21.89
C ALA A 505 17.96 6.51 -21.23
N TYR A 506 17.95 5.46 -22.03
CA TYR A 506 18.05 4.09 -21.50
C TYR A 506 19.37 3.40 -21.79
N GLU A 507 20.19 3.91 -22.71
CA GLU A 507 21.48 3.32 -23.07
C GLU A 507 22.64 4.24 -22.68
N PHE A 508 23.60 3.73 -21.92
CA PHE A 508 24.78 4.44 -21.46
C PHE A 508 26.04 3.65 -21.75
N SER A 509 27.08 4.32 -22.23
CA SER A 509 28.39 3.73 -22.52
C SER A 509 29.51 4.72 -22.16
N ASP A 510 30.68 4.17 -21.86
CA ASP A 510 31.94 4.91 -21.68
C ASP A 510 32.54 5.42 -22.98
N GLY A 511 31.88 5.21 -24.12
CA GLY A 511 32.39 5.54 -25.46
C GLY A 511 33.11 4.38 -26.14
N SER A 512 33.12 3.20 -25.54
CA SER A 512 33.62 1.97 -26.16
C SER A 512 32.67 1.34 -27.19
N ALA A 513 31.44 1.88 -27.28
CA ALA A 513 30.43 1.54 -28.25
C ALA A 513 30.10 2.74 -29.15
N GLU A 514 29.19 2.56 -30.12
CA GLU A 514 28.73 3.64 -31.02
C GLU A 514 28.05 4.78 -30.32
N PHE A 515 27.60 4.59 -29.11
CA PHE A 515 26.95 5.59 -28.23
C PHE A 515 27.78 5.85 -26.99
N SER A 516 27.56 6.97 -26.33
CA SER A 516 28.21 7.37 -25.10
C SER A 516 27.16 7.73 -24.06
N GLY A 517 27.51 8.45 -23.03
CA GLY A 517 26.57 8.93 -22.01
C GLY A 517 27.19 8.92 -20.63
N ILE A 518 28.24 8.17 -20.41
CA ILE A 518 29.00 8.16 -19.18
C ILE A 518 30.07 9.26 -19.28
N LEU A 519 30.09 10.17 -18.32
CA LEU A 519 31.07 11.26 -18.23
C LEU A 519 32.46 10.70 -17.98
N ARG A 520 33.47 11.48 -18.37
CA ARG A 520 34.88 11.19 -18.08
C ARG A 520 35.42 12.12 -16.99
N LYS A 521 36.21 11.57 -16.09
CA LYS A 521 36.96 12.35 -15.10
C LYS A 521 38.02 13.22 -15.78
N PRO A 522 38.56 14.24 -15.12
CA PRO A 522 39.63 15.07 -15.69
C PRO A 522 40.85 14.30 -16.21
N GLY A 523 41.12 13.13 -15.63
CA GLY A 523 42.17 12.20 -16.10
C GLY A 523 41.85 11.37 -17.35
N GLY A 524 40.66 11.54 -17.95
CA GLY A 524 40.19 10.83 -19.12
C GLY A 524 39.55 9.45 -18.84
N GLU A 525 39.55 9.00 -17.60
CA GLU A 525 38.89 7.76 -17.20
C GLU A 525 37.40 7.94 -17.14
N PRO A 526 36.56 6.90 -17.48
CA PRO A 526 35.12 6.96 -17.29
C PRO A 526 34.77 7.15 -15.82
N ALA A 527 33.75 7.98 -15.56
CA ALA A 527 33.20 8.20 -14.21
C ALA A 527 32.18 7.08 -13.89
N ILE A 528 32.64 5.84 -13.88
CA ILE A 528 31.88 4.62 -13.61
C ILE A 528 32.60 3.77 -12.58
N ARG A 529 31.86 3.12 -11.73
CA ARG A 529 32.32 2.05 -10.84
C ARG A 529 31.29 0.94 -10.70
N LEU A 530 31.79 -0.28 -10.58
CA LEU A 530 31.03 -1.45 -10.22
C LEU A 530 31.40 -1.84 -8.79
N TYR A 531 30.41 -2.24 -8.02
CA TYR A 531 30.63 -2.77 -6.68
C TYR A 531 29.49 -3.73 -6.32
N SER A 532 29.77 -4.67 -5.44
CA SER A 532 28.76 -5.59 -4.93
C SER A 532 28.37 -5.21 -3.52
N GLN A 533 27.13 -5.45 -3.16
CA GLN A 533 26.69 -5.35 -1.77
C GLN A 533 27.43 -6.38 -0.93
N SER A 534 27.68 -6.04 0.34
CA SER A 534 28.33 -6.99 1.25
C SER A 534 27.46 -8.21 1.43
N GLY A 535 28.01 -9.41 1.20
CA GLY A 535 27.31 -10.67 1.46
C GLY A 535 26.87 -10.86 2.93
N ALA A 536 27.42 -10.04 3.85
CA ALA A 536 26.98 -10.03 5.24
C ALA A 536 25.61 -9.36 5.41
N ASP A 537 25.26 -8.45 4.52
CA ASP A 537 24.04 -7.63 4.58
C ASP A 537 22.98 -8.10 3.55
N SER A 538 23.34 -9.04 2.68
CA SER A 538 22.44 -9.58 1.65
C SER A 538 21.79 -10.87 2.15
N PRO A 539 20.48 -10.88 2.42
CA PRO A 539 19.82 -12.09 2.85
C PRO A 539 19.74 -13.12 1.72
N ASN A 540 20.07 -14.36 2.02
CA ASN A 540 19.91 -15.50 1.15
C ASN A 540 18.86 -16.51 1.63
N ARG A 541 18.21 -16.20 2.77
CA ARG A 541 16.99 -16.86 3.23
C ARG A 541 15.94 -15.79 3.55
N LEU A 542 14.76 -15.90 2.93
CA LEU A 542 13.64 -14.99 3.17
C LEU A 542 12.43 -15.76 3.69
N THR A 543 11.72 -15.13 4.63
CA THR A 543 10.47 -15.65 5.19
C THR A 543 9.35 -14.64 5.01
N VAL A 544 8.14 -15.13 4.75
CA VAL A 544 6.92 -14.30 4.66
C VAL A 544 5.73 -15.03 5.29
N GLU A 545 4.81 -14.28 5.87
CA GLU A 545 3.53 -14.78 6.39
C GLU A 545 2.38 -14.29 5.52
N PHE A 546 1.37 -15.14 5.32
CA PHE A 546 0.19 -14.84 4.50
C PHE A 546 -1.03 -15.63 4.98
N GLN A 547 -2.22 -15.32 4.44
CA GLN A 547 -3.42 -16.13 4.62
C GLN A 547 -3.72 -16.83 3.30
N ASP A 548 -3.68 -18.17 3.31
CA ASP A 548 -3.84 -18.95 2.09
C ASP A 548 -5.32 -19.17 1.73
N GLU A 549 -5.75 -18.55 0.65
CA GLU A 549 -7.13 -18.66 0.14
C GLU A 549 -7.53 -20.10 -0.20
N PHE A 550 -6.57 -20.92 -0.65
CA PHE A 550 -6.80 -22.33 -0.95
C PHE A 550 -6.90 -23.20 0.31
N ASN A 551 -6.52 -22.65 1.47
CA ASN A 551 -6.67 -23.27 2.77
C ASN A 551 -7.66 -22.49 3.65
N GLU A 552 -8.80 -22.13 3.10
CA GLU A 552 -9.85 -21.37 3.79
C GLU A 552 -9.31 -20.09 4.48
N TYR A 553 -8.36 -19.41 3.85
CA TYR A 553 -7.70 -18.20 4.38
C TYR A 553 -7.03 -18.39 5.76
N GLN A 554 -6.60 -19.60 6.09
CA GLN A 554 -5.83 -19.82 7.32
C GLN A 554 -4.43 -19.19 7.20
N GLN A 555 -3.89 -18.81 8.36
CA GLN A 555 -2.53 -18.27 8.45
C GLN A 555 -1.51 -19.32 8.04
N ASP A 556 -0.60 -18.96 7.15
CA ASP A 556 0.51 -19.78 6.70
C ASP A 556 1.80 -18.96 6.60
N SER A 557 2.91 -19.62 6.41
CA SER A 557 4.22 -19.01 6.24
C SER A 557 5.06 -19.76 5.23
N LEU A 558 5.88 -19.01 4.50
CA LEU A 558 6.82 -19.56 3.53
C LEU A 558 8.23 -19.08 3.86
N SER A 559 9.20 -19.99 3.82
CA SER A 559 10.62 -19.70 3.90
C SER A 559 11.34 -20.29 2.71
N LEU A 560 12.00 -19.43 1.93
CA LEU A 560 12.85 -19.86 0.81
C LEU A 560 14.31 -19.52 1.07
N VAL A 561 15.22 -20.37 0.60
CA VAL A 561 16.67 -20.19 0.68
C VAL A 561 17.30 -20.34 -0.70
N ASP A 562 18.23 -19.46 -1.01
CA ASP A 562 19.12 -19.63 -2.15
C ASP A 562 20.26 -20.58 -1.70
N VAL A 563 20.12 -21.87 -2.05
CA VAL A 563 21.05 -22.92 -1.62
C VAL A 563 22.42 -22.73 -2.25
N ASP A 564 22.47 -22.27 -3.51
CA ASP A 564 23.73 -22.07 -4.20
C ASP A 564 24.54 -20.95 -3.56
N ASP A 565 23.91 -19.84 -3.22
CA ASP A 565 24.57 -18.76 -2.50
C ASP A 565 24.94 -19.17 -1.07
N ALA A 566 24.08 -19.89 -0.36
CA ALA A 566 24.36 -20.37 1.00
C ALA A 566 25.54 -21.34 1.02
N LEU A 567 25.67 -22.22 0.02
CA LEU A 567 26.82 -23.11 -0.13
C LEU A 567 28.09 -22.36 -0.53
N LEU A 568 27.97 -21.37 -1.43
CA LEU A 568 29.12 -20.59 -1.88
C LEU A 568 29.68 -19.72 -0.75
N THR A 569 28.80 -19.07 -0.01
CA THR A 569 29.18 -18.17 1.09
C THR A 569 29.41 -18.90 2.41
N GLN A 570 29.02 -20.18 2.50
CA GLN A 570 29.02 -21.00 3.71
C GLN A 570 28.27 -20.33 4.88
N ARG A 571 27.23 -19.59 4.56
CA ARG A 571 26.51 -18.77 5.53
C ARG A 571 25.05 -18.59 5.11
N GLU A 572 24.13 -18.71 6.05
CA GLU A 572 22.75 -18.29 5.89
C GLU A 572 22.52 -16.94 6.58
N VAL A 573 22.00 -15.99 5.82
CA VAL A 573 21.56 -14.69 6.30
C VAL A 573 20.05 -14.61 6.10
N THR A 574 19.33 -14.69 7.21
CA THR A 574 17.85 -14.72 7.22
C THR A 574 17.27 -13.34 7.40
N ALA A 575 16.23 -13.02 6.62
CA ALA A 575 15.42 -11.82 6.80
C ALA A 575 13.94 -12.11 6.59
N THR A 576 13.09 -11.30 7.22
CA THR A 576 11.65 -11.31 6.93
C THR A 576 11.37 -10.38 5.76
N PHE A 577 10.66 -10.90 4.76
CA PHE A 577 10.26 -10.08 3.61
C PHE A 577 9.02 -9.26 3.98
N PRO A 578 9.09 -7.93 3.94
CA PRO A 578 8.01 -7.07 4.38
C PRO A 578 6.94 -6.92 3.28
N ALA A 579 6.26 -8.00 2.94
CA ALA A 579 5.09 -8.02 2.07
C ALA A 579 3.81 -8.10 2.89
N LEU A 580 2.74 -7.48 2.42
CA LEU A 580 1.41 -7.51 3.05
C LEU A 580 0.36 -7.89 2.02
N GLY A 581 -0.65 -8.61 2.49
CA GLY A 581 -1.83 -8.93 1.71
C GLY A 581 -1.65 -10.05 0.70
N LEU A 582 -0.62 -10.87 0.81
CA LEU A 582 -0.43 -12.03 -0.06
C LEU A 582 -1.60 -13.02 0.11
N PRO A 583 -2.27 -13.43 -1.00
CA PRO A 583 -3.50 -14.21 -0.93
C PRO A 583 -3.25 -15.73 -0.90
N ASN A 584 -2.09 -16.19 -1.37
CA ASN A 584 -1.83 -17.60 -1.56
C ASN A 584 -0.34 -17.92 -1.61
N PHE A 585 -0.05 -19.21 -1.56
CA PHE A 585 1.30 -19.74 -1.62
C PHE A 585 2.03 -19.41 -2.94
N ASP A 586 1.31 -19.39 -4.06
CA ASP A 586 1.89 -19.11 -5.38
C ASP A 586 2.46 -17.68 -5.45
N GLN A 587 1.64 -16.69 -5.12
CA GLN A 587 2.09 -15.29 -5.12
C GLN A 587 3.22 -15.07 -4.10
N ALA A 588 3.14 -15.70 -2.92
CA ALA A 588 4.21 -15.65 -1.93
C ALA A 588 5.53 -16.22 -2.47
N THR A 589 5.47 -17.37 -3.16
CA THR A 589 6.65 -17.98 -3.78
C THR A 589 7.26 -17.08 -4.85
N ARG A 590 6.44 -16.59 -5.78
CA ARG A 590 6.93 -15.70 -6.87
C ARG A 590 7.62 -14.45 -6.33
N MET A 591 7.06 -13.85 -5.28
CA MET A 591 7.64 -12.64 -4.68
C MET A 591 8.93 -12.93 -3.91
N LEU A 592 8.99 -14.05 -3.18
CA LEU A 592 10.23 -14.44 -2.50
C LEU A 592 11.34 -14.83 -3.46
N ASP A 593 11.02 -15.59 -4.52
CA ASP A 593 12.01 -15.96 -5.55
C ASP A 593 12.61 -14.73 -6.23
N LEU A 594 11.76 -13.77 -6.62
CA LEU A 594 12.21 -12.51 -7.19
C LEU A 594 13.11 -11.73 -6.22
N GLN A 595 12.72 -11.64 -4.96
CA GLN A 595 13.49 -10.89 -3.98
C GLN A 595 14.81 -11.58 -3.61
N LEU A 596 14.85 -12.91 -3.55
CA LEU A 596 16.08 -13.67 -3.38
C LEU A 596 17.03 -13.45 -4.56
N ALA A 597 16.53 -13.54 -5.80
CA ALA A 597 17.34 -13.27 -7.00
C ALA A 597 17.95 -11.87 -6.98
N LYS A 598 17.17 -10.86 -6.57
CA LYS A 598 17.68 -9.50 -6.40
C LYS A 598 18.75 -9.38 -5.31
N SER A 599 18.59 -10.12 -4.21
CA SER A 599 19.51 -10.07 -3.07
C SER A 599 20.83 -10.80 -3.35
N THR A 600 20.80 -11.94 -4.01
CA THR A 600 21.96 -12.80 -4.26
C THR A 600 22.62 -12.47 -5.58
N VAL A 601 22.02 -12.82 -6.72
CA VAL A 601 22.60 -12.57 -8.06
C VAL A 601 22.59 -11.08 -8.42
N GLY A 602 21.54 -10.37 -8.03
CA GLY A 602 21.41 -8.93 -8.23
C GLY A 602 22.24 -8.08 -7.27
N SER A 603 23.17 -8.65 -6.52
CA SER A 603 24.01 -7.92 -5.56
C SER A 603 24.96 -6.90 -6.19
N THR A 604 25.19 -6.99 -7.51
CA THR A 604 26.06 -6.07 -8.25
C THR A 604 25.35 -4.76 -8.54
N LEU A 605 26.01 -3.67 -8.18
CA LEU A 605 25.60 -2.29 -8.42
C LEU A 605 26.56 -1.59 -9.37
N VAL A 606 26.00 -0.77 -10.25
CA VAL A 606 26.76 0.18 -11.06
C VAL A 606 26.44 1.61 -10.61
N GLU A 607 27.46 2.43 -10.52
CA GLU A 607 27.32 3.86 -10.29
C GLU A 607 28.13 4.63 -11.31
N PHE A 608 27.47 5.58 -11.99
CA PHE A 608 28.14 6.42 -12.99
C PHE A 608 27.53 7.82 -13.05
N GLU A 609 28.32 8.76 -13.56
CA GLU A 609 27.85 10.10 -13.84
C GLU A 609 27.51 10.25 -15.33
N THR A 610 26.37 10.90 -15.61
CA THR A 610 25.93 11.26 -16.96
C THR A 610 25.57 12.73 -17.04
N THR A 611 25.32 13.24 -18.24
CA THR A 611 24.88 14.62 -18.51
C THR A 611 23.35 14.74 -18.32
N VAL A 612 22.79 15.85 -18.81
CA VAL A 612 21.34 16.07 -18.94
C VAL A 612 20.61 14.91 -19.64
N ARG A 613 21.33 14.05 -20.31
CA ARG A 613 20.80 12.82 -20.91
C ARG A 613 20.08 11.94 -19.90
N GLY A 614 20.51 11.93 -18.64
CA GLY A 614 19.85 11.23 -17.55
C GLY A 614 18.58 11.91 -17.03
N ALA A 615 18.20 13.06 -17.58
CA ALA A 615 16.98 13.74 -17.18
C ALA A 615 15.75 12.91 -17.57
N GLY A 616 14.80 12.80 -16.67
CA GLY A 616 13.57 12.04 -16.84
C GLY A 616 13.64 10.59 -16.41
N LEU A 617 14.83 10.03 -16.11
CA LEU A 617 14.93 8.74 -15.44
C LEU A 617 14.27 8.80 -14.07
N ALA A 618 13.66 7.70 -13.68
CA ALA A 618 13.08 7.50 -12.36
C ALA A 618 13.62 6.21 -11.73
N PRO A 619 13.63 6.10 -10.40
CA PRO A 619 13.89 4.82 -9.74
C PRO A 619 12.91 3.76 -10.23
N GLY A 620 13.42 2.56 -10.47
CA GLY A 620 12.66 1.47 -11.06
C GLY A 620 12.78 1.36 -12.59
N ASP A 621 13.26 2.40 -13.29
CA ASP A 621 13.54 2.32 -14.73
C ASP A 621 14.65 1.32 -15.01
N LEU A 622 14.57 0.68 -16.17
CA LEU A 622 15.60 -0.21 -16.68
C LEU A 622 16.49 0.55 -17.67
N ILE A 623 17.78 0.43 -17.48
CA ILE A 623 18.80 1.00 -18.36
C ILE A 623 19.75 -0.10 -18.83
N THR A 624 20.45 0.12 -19.93
CA THR A 624 21.55 -0.74 -20.36
C THR A 624 22.88 0.00 -20.23
N VAL A 625 23.88 -0.71 -19.72
CA VAL A 625 25.23 -0.18 -19.55
C VAL A 625 26.20 -1.00 -20.36
N THR A 626 27.02 -0.30 -21.17
CA THR A 626 28.13 -0.88 -21.88
C THR A 626 29.45 -0.35 -21.31
N TYR A 627 30.23 -1.26 -20.74
CA TYR A 627 31.58 -1.00 -20.22
C TYR A 627 32.45 -2.22 -20.47
N LEU A 628 33.03 -2.27 -21.67
CA LEU A 628 33.75 -3.47 -22.18
C LEU A 628 34.95 -3.87 -21.33
N LYS A 629 35.56 -2.91 -20.61
CA LYS A 629 36.69 -3.20 -19.71
C LYS A 629 36.30 -4.20 -18.60
N GLU A 630 35.05 -4.14 -18.14
CA GLU A 630 34.51 -5.05 -17.13
C GLU A 630 33.55 -6.09 -17.73
N GLY A 631 33.58 -6.29 -19.05
CA GLY A 631 32.76 -7.29 -19.73
C GLY A 631 31.29 -6.93 -19.89
N LEU A 632 30.89 -5.72 -19.58
CA LEU A 632 29.49 -5.29 -19.73
C LEU A 632 29.22 -4.89 -21.18
N GLN A 633 28.29 -5.57 -21.81
CA GLN A 633 27.82 -5.25 -23.16
C GLN A 633 26.30 -5.16 -23.17
N ARG A 634 25.78 -3.93 -23.14
CA ARG A 634 24.33 -3.66 -23.01
C ARG A 634 23.69 -4.44 -21.87
N GLN A 635 24.42 -4.56 -20.76
CA GLN A 635 23.95 -5.25 -19.59
C GLN A 635 22.79 -4.46 -18.97
N PRO A 636 21.63 -5.10 -18.74
CA PRO A 636 20.51 -4.46 -18.06
C PRO A 636 20.80 -4.17 -16.59
N PHE A 637 20.38 -2.98 -16.16
CA PHE A 637 20.40 -2.57 -14.76
C PHE A 637 19.11 -1.83 -14.43
N ARG A 638 18.61 -2.02 -13.21
CA ARG A 638 17.47 -1.28 -12.67
C ARG A 638 17.95 -0.10 -11.84
N VAL A 639 17.51 1.09 -12.21
CA VAL A 639 17.84 2.32 -11.49
C VAL A 639 17.28 2.23 -10.07
N THR A 640 18.16 2.34 -9.08
CA THR A 640 17.79 2.37 -7.67
C THR A 640 17.84 3.76 -7.07
N ARG A 641 18.76 4.60 -7.56
CA ARG A 641 18.99 5.94 -7.05
C ARG A 641 19.44 6.89 -8.15
N LEU A 642 18.92 8.11 -8.11
CA LEU A 642 19.31 9.20 -9.00
C LEU A 642 19.61 10.45 -8.16
N VAL A 643 20.71 11.10 -8.49
CA VAL A 643 21.11 12.35 -7.85
C VAL A 643 21.40 13.39 -8.93
N PRO A 644 20.39 14.17 -9.35
CA PRO A 644 20.57 15.20 -10.36
C PRO A 644 21.41 16.36 -9.83
N GLY A 645 22.35 16.86 -10.62
CA GLY A 645 23.07 18.08 -10.36
C GLY A 645 22.28 19.36 -10.64
N LEU A 646 22.90 20.51 -10.45
CA LEU A 646 22.26 21.79 -10.71
C LEU A 646 21.72 21.84 -12.14
N ASN A 647 20.43 22.12 -12.28
CA ASN A 647 19.73 22.17 -13.57
C ASN A 647 19.93 20.91 -14.46
N TYR A 648 20.10 19.72 -13.87
CA TYR A 648 20.43 18.49 -14.62
C TYR A 648 21.71 18.57 -15.47
N GLN A 649 22.64 19.47 -15.17
CA GLN A 649 23.91 19.49 -15.90
C GLN A 649 24.68 18.18 -15.77
N THR A 650 24.57 17.56 -14.61
CA THR A 650 25.07 16.19 -14.37
C THR A 650 24.02 15.38 -13.61
N VAL A 651 24.06 14.08 -13.75
CA VAL A 651 23.21 13.14 -12.99
C VAL A 651 24.08 11.97 -12.53
N LEU A 652 24.11 11.73 -11.23
CA LEU A 652 24.67 10.49 -10.68
C LEU A 652 23.60 9.42 -10.69
N VAL A 653 23.87 8.32 -11.36
CA VAL A 653 22.96 7.18 -11.49
C VAL A 653 23.54 6.02 -10.71
N THR A 654 22.77 5.43 -9.82
CA THR A 654 23.07 4.14 -9.19
C THR A 654 22.02 3.13 -9.65
N ALA A 655 22.46 1.99 -10.16
CA ALA A 655 21.54 0.98 -10.65
C ALA A 655 22.03 -0.43 -10.24
N GLN A 656 21.06 -1.31 -10.01
CA GLN A 656 21.26 -2.69 -9.61
C GLN A 656 21.20 -3.60 -10.83
N TRP A 657 22.03 -4.65 -10.86
CA TRP A 657 21.95 -5.70 -11.86
C TRP A 657 20.51 -6.18 -12.05
N HIS A 658 20.12 -6.39 -13.29
CA HIS A 658 18.81 -6.86 -13.66
C HIS A 658 18.92 -8.02 -14.64
N ASP A 659 18.02 -8.98 -14.47
CA ASP A 659 17.87 -10.11 -15.38
C ASP A 659 16.36 -10.33 -15.62
N ASP A 660 15.99 -10.37 -16.90
CA ASP A 660 14.60 -10.62 -17.31
C ASP A 660 14.11 -12.02 -16.88
N ASP A 661 15.02 -12.98 -16.73
CA ASP A 661 14.70 -14.35 -16.29
C ASP A 661 14.09 -14.40 -14.88
N TRP A 662 14.27 -13.37 -14.05
CA TRP A 662 13.65 -13.31 -12.74
C TRP A 662 12.12 -13.17 -12.78
N TYR A 663 11.59 -12.69 -13.90
CA TYR A 663 10.16 -12.37 -14.09
C TYR A 663 9.42 -13.37 -14.98
N THR A 664 10.12 -14.36 -15.52
CA THR A 664 9.50 -15.34 -16.43
C THR A 664 8.76 -16.48 -15.74
N SER A 665 8.77 -16.50 -14.42
CA SER A 665 8.11 -17.52 -13.60
C SER A 665 6.64 -17.23 -13.27
N ASP A 666 6.00 -16.37 -14.03
CA ASP A 666 4.58 -16.12 -13.89
C ASP A 666 3.75 -17.36 -14.27
N GLY A 667 2.90 -17.80 -13.35
CA GLY A 667 1.99 -18.91 -13.60
C GLY A 667 2.60 -20.28 -13.33
N ALA A 668 2.29 -21.25 -14.18
CA ALA A 668 2.57 -22.69 -14.02
C ALA A 668 3.95 -23.09 -13.49
N SER A 669 4.89 -22.20 -13.48
CA SER A 669 6.23 -22.51 -12.98
C SER A 669 6.41 -22.42 -11.48
N ALA A 670 5.46 -21.92 -10.73
CA ALA A 670 5.50 -22.03 -9.27
C ALA A 670 5.51 -23.53 -8.83
N ALA A 671 4.88 -24.37 -9.61
CA ALA A 671 4.90 -25.81 -9.38
C ALA A 671 6.10 -26.54 -9.98
N GLY A 672 6.77 -25.97 -10.99
CA GLY A 672 7.74 -26.66 -11.83
C GLY A 672 9.15 -26.13 -11.82
N GLY A 673 9.41 -25.08 -11.08
CA GLY A 673 10.69 -24.84 -10.78
C GLY A 673 11.76 -24.26 -11.55
N ARG A 674 11.89 -22.99 -11.54
CA ARG A 674 13.19 -22.35 -11.57
C ARG A 674 13.57 -21.89 -10.17
N ARG A 675 13.41 -22.79 -9.23
CA ARG A 675 13.86 -22.51 -7.88
C ARG A 675 15.36 -22.59 -7.89
N ARG A 676 16.02 -21.48 -7.78
CA ARG A 676 17.42 -21.49 -7.42
C ARG A 676 17.54 -22.19 -6.08
N GLY A 677 18.05 -23.41 -6.10
CA GLY A 677 18.30 -24.18 -4.90
C GLY A 677 17.12 -24.24 -3.94
N ALA A 678 15.95 -24.30 -4.43
CA ALA A 678 14.77 -24.19 -3.65
C ALA A 678 14.54 -25.31 -2.77
N ALA A 679 15.18 -25.36 -1.78
CA ALA A 679 14.80 -26.48 -1.18
C ALA A 679 13.79 -26.45 -0.16
N GLU A 680 13.68 -25.77 0.64
CA GLU A 680 12.82 -26.07 1.75
C GLU A 680 11.82 -24.94 1.97
N THR A 681 10.64 -25.18 1.49
CA THR A 681 9.46 -24.57 2.08
C THR A 681 9.42 -24.96 3.55
N GLY A 682 9.38 -24.00 4.44
CA GLY A 682 9.35 -24.24 5.87
C GLY A 682 8.19 -25.11 6.35
N LEU A 683 7.16 -25.24 5.55
CA LEU A 683 6.11 -26.21 5.73
C LEU A 683 5.99 -27.03 4.46
N PRO A 684 6.04 -28.36 4.53
CA PRO A 684 5.58 -29.14 3.42
C PRO A 684 4.14 -28.70 3.15
N ARG A 685 3.83 -28.35 1.90
CA ARG A 685 2.43 -28.43 1.45
C ARG A 685 1.91 -29.75 1.99
N PRO A 686 0.72 -29.78 2.58
CA PRO A 686 0.14 -31.05 2.97
C PRO A 686 0.27 -31.96 1.76
N LEU A 687 0.91 -33.07 1.95
CA LEU A 687 1.23 -34.04 0.89
C LEU A 687 -0.05 -34.71 0.34
N VAL A 688 -1.13 -33.97 0.25
CA VAL A 688 -2.41 -34.43 -0.20
C VAL A 688 -2.45 -34.25 -1.70
N GLY A 689 -1.98 -35.13 -2.43
CA GLY A 689 -2.10 -35.15 -3.87
C GLY A 689 -0.93 -35.82 -4.59
N SER A 690 0.28 -35.39 -4.35
CA SER A 690 1.44 -35.96 -5.07
C SER A 690 1.87 -37.34 -4.56
N VAL A 691 1.40 -37.75 -3.41
CA VAL A 691 1.70 -39.09 -2.85
C VAL A 691 0.63 -40.12 -3.26
N LEU A 692 -0.49 -39.70 -3.81
CA LEU A 692 -1.59 -40.57 -4.15
C LEU A 692 -1.61 -41.01 -5.60
N ASP A 693 -0.74 -40.50 -6.46
CA ASP A 693 -0.62 -40.97 -7.86
C ASP A 693 0.15 -42.30 -7.96
N GLY A 694 -0.41 -43.33 -7.44
CA GLY A 694 0.11 -44.69 -7.58
C GLY A 694 1.31 -45.06 -6.69
N ASN A 695 1.88 -44.13 -5.96
CA ASN A 695 3.03 -44.34 -5.08
C ASN A 695 2.74 -44.01 -3.59
N GLY A 696 1.48 -43.97 -3.21
CA GLY A 696 1.06 -43.71 -1.83
C GLY A 696 1.41 -44.82 -0.84
N ILE A 697 1.33 -44.48 0.44
CA ILE A 697 1.45 -45.48 1.51
C ILE A 697 0.31 -46.53 1.35
N GLU A 698 0.65 -47.72 0.97
CA GLU A 698 -0.36 -48.74 0.62
C GLU A 698 -1.07 -49.31 1.84
N GLN A 699 -0.50 -49.26 2.99
CA GLN A 699 -1.13 -49.70 4.25
C GLN A 699 -0.68 -48.81 5.38
N PHE A 700 -1.62 -48.14 6.01
CA PHE A 700 -1.37 -47.35 7.19
C PHE A 700 -2.25 -47.85 8.35
N GLY A 701 -1.65 -48.21 9.44
CA GLY A 701 -2.35 -48.66 10.63
C GLY A 701 -1.78 -47.98 11.89
N ILE A 702 -2.67 -47.45 12.70
CA ILE A 702 -2.31 -46.95 14.05
C ILE A 702 -2.83 -47.94 15.05
N THR A 703 -1.95 -48.42 15.92
CA THR A 703 -2.31 -49.33 17.03
C THR A 703 -2.04 -48.63 18.34
N GLU A 704 -3.05 -48.58 19.19
CA GLU A 704 -2.93 -48.09 20.55
C GLU A 704 -2.62 -49.29 21.49
N THR A 705 -1.60 -49.17 22.29
CA THR A 705 -1.27 -50.15 23.30
C THR A 705 -1.25 -49.47 24.67
N VAL A 706 -2.11 -49.88 25.57
CA VAL A 706 -2.15 -49.40 26.95
C VAL A 706 -1.29 -50.31 27.79
N ILE A 707 -0.23 -49.75 28.38
CA ILE A 707 0.72 -50.50 29.24
C ILE A 707 0.44 -50.05 30.66
N PRO A 708 -0.01 -50.98 31.53
CA PRO A 708 -0.14 -50.67 32.94
C PRO A 708 1.24 -50.48 33.61
N LEU A 709 1.41 -49.43 34.39
CA LEU A 709 2.61 -49.15 35.15
C LEU A 709 2.52 -49.76 36.55
N SER A 710 3.65 -50.03 37.16
CA SER A 710 3.74 -50.64 38.50
C SER A 710 3.23 -49.73 39.64
N ASP A 711 3.03 -48.46 39.38
CA ASP A 711 2.44 -47.46 40.30
C ASP A 711 0.91 -47.33 40.17
N GLY A 712 0.27 -48.16 39.35
CA GLY A 712 -1.16 -48.11 39.09
C GLY A 712 -1.60 -47.14 38.00
N GLY A 713 -0.66 -46.43 37.37
CA GLY A 713 -0.91 -45.59 36.21
C GLY A 713 -0.91 -46.39 34.91
N PHE A 714 -1.24 -45.74 33.82
CA PHE A 714 -1.22 -46.31 32.46
C PHE A 714 -0.37 -45.44 31.53
N GLN A 715 0.47 -46.07 30.73
CA GLN A 715 1.17 -45.47 29.64
C GLN A 715 0.49 -45.86 28.33
N VAL A 716 0.10 -44.89 27.52
CA VAL A 716 -0.46 -45.13 26.18
C VAL A 716 0.67 -45.01 25.16
N LYS A 717 0.90 -46.09 24.41
CA LYS A 717 1.84 -46.13 23.30
C LYS A 717 1.07 -46.20 22.00
N LEU A 718 1.23 -45.19 21.13
CA LEU A 718 0.75 -45.20 19.78
C LEU A 718 1.87 -45.73 18.88
N SER A 719 1.57 -46.76 18.11
CA SER A 719 2.49 -47.31 17.12
C SER A 719 1.87 -47.14 15.74
N ALA A 720 2.52 -46.44 14.84
CA ALA A 720 2.15 -46.31 13.45
C ALA A 720 2.93 -47.32 12.59
N ALA A 721 2.24 -48.17 11.86
CA ALA A 721 2.84 -49.09 10.91
C ALA A 721 2.37 -48.71 9.51
N PHE A 722 3.27 -48.64 8.56
CA PHE A 722 2.97 -48.36 7.17
C PHE A 722 3.88 -49.16 6.24
N THR A 723 3.36 -49.46 5.06
CA THR A 723 4.16 -50.06 3.99
C THR A 723 4.68 -48.94 3.11
N PRO A 724 6.01 -48.83 2.98
CA PRO A 724 6.61 -47.80 2.08
C PRO A 724 6.14 -48.02 0.63
N PRO A 725 6.01 -46.97 -0.17
CA PRO A 725 5.67 -47.09 -1.58
C PRO A 725 6.68 -48.00 -2.31
N SER A 726 6.21 -48.79 -3.27
CA SER A 726 7.02 -49.74 -4.02
C SER A 726 8.12 -49.08 -4.90
N ALA A 727 8.01 -47.80 -5.17
CA ALA A 727 9.02 -46.98 -5.81
C ALA A 727 9.54 -45.96 -4.80
N ALA A 728 10.46 -46.39 -3.93
CA ALA A 728 11.09 -45.51 -2.97
C ALA A 728 11.89 -44.42 -3.71
N SER A 729 11.44 -43.20 -3.63
CA SER A 729 12.29 -42.03 -3.93
C SER A 729 13.48 -42.04 -2.94
N PRO A 730 14.71 -41.81 -3.39
CA PRO A 730 15.88 -41.82 -2.52
C PRO A 730 15.81 -40.91 -1.29
N SER A 731 14.90 -39.94 -1.32
CA SER A 731 14.65 -38.99 -0.22
C SER A 731 13.94 -39.60 0.99
N LEU A 732 13.25 -40.74 0.86
CA LEU A 732 12.60 -41.42 1.97
C LEU A 732 13.53 -42.37 2.75
N ALA A 733 14.68 -42.74 2.18
CA ALA A 733 15.64 -43.63 2.82
C ALA A 733 16.45 -43.00 3.97
N ASN A 734 16.35 -41.70 4.20
CA ASN A 734 17.15 -40.95 5.15
C ASN A 734 16.36 -40.22 6.24
N ILE A 735 15.11 -40.56 6.49
CA ILE A 735 14.38 -40.02 7.64
C ILE A 735 14.69 -40.88 8.85
N PRO A 736 15.49 -40.41 9.85
CA PRO A 736 15.62 -41.13 11.10
C PRO A 736 14.29 -41.09 11.84
N LEU A 737 13.79 -42.28 12.19
CA LEU A 737 12.62 -42.45 13.04
C LEU A 737 12.88 -41.91 14.46
#